data_5b80687c5b8951dd0f98c865503f5847
#
_entry.id   5b80687c5b8951dd0f98c865503f5847
#
_cell.length_a   1.000
_cell.length_b   1.000
_cell.length_c   1.000
_cell.angle_alpha   90.00
_cell.angle_beta   90.00
_cell.angle_gamma   90.00
#
_symmetry.space_group_name_H-M   'P 1'
#
loop_
_entity.id
_entity.type
_entity.pdbx_description
1 polymer ?
#
loop_
_entity_poly.entity_id
_entity_poly.type
_entity_poly.pdbx_seq_one_letter_code
_entity_poly.pdbx_strand_id
1 'polypeptide(L)'
;MANESPDRLTHPLIKRGDRLVSISWDEAFNALVAGSRELIDRYGGGTIGFYNSGQLFLEEYYTLALIGDAGIQTPHMDGNTRLCTATAAMALMESFGSDGDPGAYEDFDLTDAIFHIGHNPAFTQTVLWARILDRLESNNRPHLIVVDPRRTETAKKASIHLSPRLGSNLALMNGLLHLIIKAGHVDQRWIEAHTVGYHDLERTVATYTPGRVNAITQIPIIQLEAAADVLGSTSTLVSTVLQGVYQSMQATATAIQVNNLHLIRGLIGKPGSTVFQMNGQPTAQNTRECGANGELVAFLNYKNPEHVARLARHWNVEPARLPHHVPPTHAMNIFRHAEEGSIRLLWIVGTNPAVSLPELHRIRKILKKDDLFVVVQDGFMNETAGLADLVLPAAMWGEKTGCFTNADRTVHISHQAIHPPGEARSDLEIFLEYARRMDFRDKDGAPLVKWKDAEGAFEHFKQLTKGRPCDYSGLTYAKLSAGSGIQWPCNEQYPDGKARLYENGQFNTSADYCEIYGHDLATGAPIQPLDYHASDPRGKAKIKAAEYVPPTEEPDDDYPLWLTTGRLVYQWHTRTKTGRVEALNDAAPQLFIQLAADIAAQHGIVEGDIVEVQSRRGTVQGPARIGDITIGHVFIPFHYGYWDEEDAHAHRAANELTLTSWDAVSKQP
;
A
#
# COMPACT_ATOMS: atom_id res chain seq x y z
N MET A 1 12.84 -18.96 -15.04
CA MET A 1 11.36 -19.03 -15.10
C MET A 1 10.78 -17.70 -15.62
N ALA A 2 10.02 -16.87 -14.89
CA ALA A 2 9.47 -15.64 -15.48
C ALA A 2 10.53 -14.70 -16.08
N ASN A 3 11.70 -14.55 -15.46
CA ASN A 3 12.80 -13.72 -15.98
C ASN A 3 13.34 -14.21 -17.34
N GLU A 4 13.22 -15.51 -17.61
CA GLU A 4 13.70 -16.16 -18.84
C GLU A 4 12.57 -16.37 -19.87
N SER A 5 11.38 -15.83 -19.61
CA SER A 5 10.24 -15.94 -20.54
C SER A 5 10.60 -15.30 -21.88
N PRO A 6 10.28 -15.97 -23.02
CA PRO A 6 10.65 -15.47 -24.34
C PRO A 6 9.92 -14.19 -24.76
N ASP A 7 8.82 -13.83 -24.08
CA ASP A 7 8.04 -12.62 -24.33
C ASP A 7 8.46 -11.41 -23.45
N ARG A 8 9.68 -11.47 -22.86
CA ARG A 8 10.29 -10.32 -22.20
C ARG A 8 10.48 -9.15 -23.17
N LEU A 9 10.20 -7.95 -22.69
CA LEU A 9 10.59 -6.73 -23.40
C LEU A 9 12.12 -6.61 -23.39
N THR A 10 12.70 -6.51 -24.60
CA THR A 10 14.16 -6.47 -24.79
C THR A 10 14.65 -5.19 -25.45
N HIS A 11 13.78 -4.43 -26.10
CA HIS A 11 14.07 -3.18 -26.79
C HIS A 11 12.97 -2.15 -26.51
N PRO A 12 13.29 -0.84 -26.52
CA PRO A 12 12.26 0.19 -26.47
C PRO A 12 11.31 0.11 -27.67
N LEU A 13 10.03 0.43 -27.43
CA LEU A 13 9.01 0.46 -28.48
C LEU A 13 8.34 1.83 -28.52
N ILE A 14 8.05 2.34 -29.71
CA ILE A 14 7.28 3.55 -29.92
C ILE A 14 6.07 3.29 -30.81
N LYS A 15 4.95 3.95 -30.51
CA LYS A 15 3.74 3.86 -31.32
C LYS A 15 3.89 4.63 -32.62
N ARG A 16 3.66 3.97 -33.76
CA ARG A 16 3.59 4.55 -35.09
C ARG A 16 2.30 4.09 -35.78
N GLY A 17 1.35 5.00 -35.91
CA GLY A 17 -0.02 4.63 -36.24
C GLY A 17 -0.61 3.75 -35.14
N ASP A 18 -1.16 2.59 -35.50
CA ASP A 18 -1.78 1.66 -34.55
C ASP A 18 -0.82 0.55 -34.06
N ARG A 19 0.48 0.66 -34.31
CA ARG A 19 1.46 -0.38 -33.96
C ARG A 19 2.62 0.16 -33.13
N LEU A 20 3.04 -0.62 -32.15
CA LEU A 20 4.31 -0.45 -31.46
C LEU A 20 5.44 -1.04 -32.30
N VAL A 21 6.46 -0.25 -32.57
CA VAL A 21 7.65 -0.65 -33.34
C VAL A 21 8.92 -0.48 -32.51
N SER A 22 9.86 -1.41 -32.68
CA SER A 22 11.15 -1.36 -31.99
C SER A 22 11.98 -0.16 -32.45
N ILE A 23 12.60 0.52 -31.52
CA ILE A 23 13.51 1.66 -31.71
C ILE A 23 14.75 1.52 -30.83
N SER A 24 15.75 2.34 -31.08
CA SER A 24 16.93 2.43 -30.22
C SER A 24 16.62 3.18 -28.91
N TRP A 25 17.43 2.98 -27.87
CA TRP A 25 17.37 3.77 -26.64
C TRP A 25 17.55 5.28 -26.89
N ASP A 26 18.41 5.65 -27.86
CA ASP A 26 18.60 7.05 -28.22
C ASP A 26 17.33 7.69 -28.78
N GLU A 27 16.65 6.99 -29.69
CA GLU A 27 15.33 7.43 -30.20
C GLU A 27 14.29 7.51 -29.09
N ALA A 28 14.23 6.51 -28.19
CA ALA A 28 13.29 6.48 -27.08
C ALA A 28 13.50 7.68 -26.13
N PHE A 29 14.75 7.93 -25.70
CA PHE A 29 15.05 9.07 -24.85
C PHE A 29 14.86 10.42 -25.56
N ASN A 30 15.19 10.51 -26.85
CA ASN A 30 14.95 11.72 -27.61
C ASN A 30 13.45 12.06 -27.68
N ALA A 31 12.58 11.05 -27.92
CA ALA A 31 11.13 11.23 -27.89
C ALA A 31 10.63 11.67 -26.52
N LEU A 32 11.05 10.98 -25.45
CA LEU A 32 10.66 11.26 -24.08
C LEU A 32 11.10 12.66 -23.63
N VAL A 33 12.36 13.01 -23.86
CA VAL A 33 12.94 14.31 -23.48
C VAL A 33 12.32 15.46 -24.28
N ALA A 34 12.13 15.28 -25.59
CA ALA A 34 11.50 16.31 -26.44
C ALA A 34 10.05 16.56 -25.99
N GLY A 35 9.27 15.50 -25.78
CA GLY A 35 7.90 15.61 -25.28
C GLY A 35 7.83 16.25 -23.88
N SER A 36 8.73 15.85 -22.97
CA SER A 36 8.80 16.44 -21.63
C SER A 36 9.12 17.94 -21.67
N ARG A 37 10.13 18.35 -22.45
CA ARG A 37 10.52 19.76 -22.58
C ARG A 37 9.42 20.61 -23.20
N GLU A 38 8.84 20.16 -24.30
CA GLU A 38 7.74 20.88 -24.94
C GLU A 38 6.58 21.11 -23.97
N LEU A 39 6.19 20.08 -23.21
CA LEU A 39 5.10 20.19 -22.25
C LEU A 39 5.45 21.10 -21.07
N ILE A 40 6.66 20.99 -20.51
CA ILE A 40 7.12 21.84 -19.40
C ILE A 40 7.20 23.30 -19.86
N ASP A 41 7.78 23.58 -21.02
CA ASP A 41 7.93 24.95 -21.55
C ASP A 41 6.57 25.60 -21.81
N ARG A 42 5.59 24.80 -22.25
CA ARG A 42 4.27 25.32 -22.63
C ARG A 42 3.27 25.39 -21.46
N TYR A 43 3.34 24.46 -20.52
CA TYR A 43 2.31 24.29 -19.48
C TYR A 43 2.86 24.22 -18.06
N GLY A 44 4.19 24.16 -17.89
CA GLY A 44 4.84 23.94 -16.59
C GLY A 44 4.94 22.48 -16.19
N GLY A 45 5.66 22.20 -15.09
CA GLY A 45 5.95 20.83 -14.61
C GLY A 45 4.71 20.02 -14.22
N GLY A 46 3.65 20.68 -13.76
CA GLY A 46 2.38 20.02 -13.38
C GLY A 46 1.65 19.34 -14.55
N THR A 47 2.16 19.42 -15.77
CA THR A 47 1.62 18.68 -16.93
C THR A 47 2.13 17.23 -17.02
N ILE A 48 3.11 16.86 -16.18
CA ILE A 48 3.71 15.52 -16.13
C ILE A 48 3.29 14.84 -14.83
N GLY A 49 2.76 13.63 -14.94
CA GLY A 49 2.38 12.78 -13.80
C GLY A 49 3.12 11.44 -13.82
N PHE A 50 3.41 10.93 -12.61
CA PHE A 50 4.02 9.62 -12.41
C PHE A 50 3.07 8.70 -11.66
N TYR A 51 2.93 7.47 -12.16
CA TYR A 51 2.22 6.39 -11.49
C TYR A 51 3.14 5.17 -11.37
N ASN A 52 3.73 4.99 -10.19
CA ASN A 52 4.76 3.98 -9.97
C ASN A 52 4.24 2.72 -9.26
N SER A 53 5.12 1.74 -9.11
CA SER A 53 4.86 0.46 -8.45
C SER A 53 5.40 0.46 -7.02
N GLY A 54 4.90 -0.44 -6.17
CA GLY A 54 5.51 -0.81 -4.88
C GLY A 54 6.57 -1.92 -5.02
N GLN A 55 7.25 -2.02 -6.17
CA GLN A 55 8.20 -3.10 -6.49
C GLN A 55 9.53 -2.60 -7.08
N LEU A 56 9.81 -1.30 -7.04
CA LEU A 56 11.13 -0.74 -7.35
C LEU A 56 12.05 -0.85 -6.12
N PHE A 57 13.35 -0.61 -6.29
CA PHE A 57 14.25 -0.48 -5.16
C PHE A 57 14.28 0.94 -4.59
N LEU A 58 14.78 1.09 -3.36
CA LEU A 58 14.89 2.35 -2.65
C LEU A 58 15.57 3.44 -3.49
N GLU A 59 16.67 3.10 -4.14
CA GLU A 59 17.50 4.01 -4.93
C GLU A 59 16.77 4.54 -6.15
N GLU A 60 15.92 3.72 -6.73
CA GLU A 60 15.09 4.06 -7.87
C GLU A 60 13.99 5.04 -7.47
N TYR A 61 13.31 4.77 -6.34
CA TYR A 61 12.30 5.69 -5.79
C TYR A 61 12.89 7.05 -5.43
N TYR A 62 14.04 7.04 -4.74
CA TYR A 62 14.71 8.27 -4.34
C TYR A 62 15.14 9.12 -5.53
N THR A 63 15.66 8.46 -6.58
CA THR A 63 16.03 9.15 -7.82
C THR A 63 14.82 9.72 -8.53
N LEU A 64 13.71 8.95 -8.59
CA LEU A 64 12.45 9.38 -9.19
C LEU A 64 11.84 10.57 -8.43
N ALA A 65 11.85 10.54 -7.09
CA ALA A 65 11.35 11.63 -6.27
C ALA A 65 12.14 12.93 -6.50
N LEU A 66 13.48 12.87 -6.54
CA LEU A 66 14.31 14.03 -6.87
C LEU A 66 14.00 14.60 -8.26
N ILE A 67 13.83 13.72 -9.27
CA ILE A 67 13.46 14.14 -10.64
C ILE A 67 12.09 14.80 -10.66
N GLY A 68 11.11 14.20 -10.01
CA GLY A 68 9.74 14.73 -9.96
C GLY A 68 9.65 16.06 -9.23
N ASP A 69 10.16 16.12 -8.00
CA ASP A 69 10.00 17.25 -7.11
C ASP A 69 10.90 18.44 -7.50
N ALA A 70 12.19 18.18 -7.68
CA ALA A 70 13.17 19.26 -7.90
C ALA A 70 13.58 19.43 -9.38
N GLY A 71 13.46 18.39 -10.20
CA GLY A 71 13.74 18.45 -11.64
C GLY A 71 12.57 19.03 -12.42
N ILE A 72 11.46 18.34 -12.43
CA ILE A 72 10.23 18.68 -13.17
C ILE A 72 9.36 19.66 -12.38
N GLN A 73 9.38 19.59 -11.06
CA GLN A 73 8.56 20.39 -10.13
C GLN A 73 7.07 20.03 -10.26
N THR A 74 6.75 18.73 -10.29
CA THR A 74 5.38 18.24 -10.38
C THR A 74 4.85 17.75 -9.03
N PRO A 75 3.61 18.10 -8.63
CA PRO A 75 2.96 17.51 -7.46
C PRO A 75 2.29 16.16 -7.77
N HIS A 76 2.40 15.68 -9.02
CA HIS A 76 1.66 14.53 -9.53
C HIS A 76 2.55 13.28 -9.52
N MET A 77 2.86 12.80 -8.32
CA MET A 77 3.60 11.55 -8.12
C MET A 77 2.87 10.69 -7.09
N ASP A 78 2.47 9.50 -7.49
CA ASP A 78 1.92 8.49 -6.60
C ASP A 78 2.06 7.12 -7.28
N GLY A 79 1.60 6.07 -6.67
CA GLY A 79 1.74 4.73 -7.20
C GLY A 79 0.60 3.79 -6.83
N ASN A 80 0.73 2.55 -7.25
CA ASN A 80 -0.22 1.51 -6.90
C ASN A 80 -0.22 1.19 -5.39
N THR A 81 0.78 1.65 -4.64
CA THR A 81 0.80 1.59 -3.17
C THR A 81 -0.31 2.43 -2.54
N ARG A 82 -0.86 3.42 -3.25
CA ARG A 82 -2.08 4.13 -2.86
C ARG A 82 -3.27 3.17 -2.70
N LEU A 83 -3.39 2.18 -3.58
CA LEU A 83 -4.45 1.17 -3.53
C LEU A 83 -4.11 0.01 -2.59
N CYS A 84 -2.87 -0.07 -2.13
CA CYS A 84 -2.35 -1.19 -1.37
C CYS A 84 -2.19 -0.86 0.12
N THR A 85 -1.46 0.20 0.46
CA THR A 85 -0.96 0.42 1.83
C THR A 85 -0.98 1.89 2.28
N ALA A 86 -1.66 2.77 1.57
CA ALA A 86 -1.78 4.16 2.00
C ALA A 86 -2.47 4.30 3.36
N THR A 87 -3.48 3.46 3.62
CA THR A 87 -4.15 3.39 4.91
C THR A 87 -3.22 2.92 6.02
N ALA A 88 -2.30 1.98 5.74
CA ALA A 88 -1.29 1.53 6.70
C ALA A 88 -0.46 2.72 7.22
N ALA A 89 0.15 3.46 6.29
CA ALA A 89 0.94 4.65 6.61
C ALA A 89 0.13 5.69 7.37
N MET A 90 -1.07 6.05 6.85
CA MET A 90 -1.93 7.04 7.50
C MET A 90 -2.34 6.64 8.91
N ALA A 91 -2.67 5.36 9.16
CA ALA A 91 -3.01 4.91 10.50
C ALA A 91 -1.85 5.05 11.49
N LEU A 92 -0.61 4.76 11.05
CA LEU A 92 0.59 4.94 11.87
C LEU A 92 0.89 6.42 12.13
N MET A 93 0.87 7.25 11.08
CA MET A 93 1.08 8.70 11.19
C MET A 93 0.03 9.37 12.08
N GLU A 94 -1.25 9.02 11.93
CA GLU A 94 -2.35 9.55 12.74
C GLU A 94 -2.25 9.18 14.21
N SER A 95 -1.76 7.97 14.54
CA SER A 95 -1.63 7.49 15.91
C SER A 95 -0.28 7.83 16.54
N PHE A 96 0.81 7.67 15.79
CA PHE A 96 2.18 7.69 16.33
C PHE A 96 3.04 8.85 15.81
N GLY A 97 2.53 9.64 14.85
CA GLY A 97 3.19 10.81 14.28
C GLY A 97 4.13 10.51 13.10
N SER A 98 4.42 9.26 12.84
CA SER A 98 5.27 8.83 11.71
C SER A 98 4.88 7.43 11.26
N ASP A 99 5.16 7.13 9.99
CA ASP A 99 5.11 5.79 9.43
C ASP A 99 6.17 4.88 10.09
N GLY A 100 5.99 3.57 9.95
CA GLY A 100 6.85 2.51 10.49
C GLY A 100 6.20 1.73 11.62
N ASP A 101 6.03 0.43 11.40
CA ASP A 101 5.42 -0.47 12.39
C ASP A 101 6.25 -0.54 13.67
N PRO A 102 5.62 -0.54 14.86
CA PRO A 102 6.34 -0.43 16.13
C PRO A 102 7.13 -1.67 16.54
N GLY A 103 6.85 -2.85 15.98
CA GLY A 103 7.45 -4.13 16.41
C GLY A 103 8.37 -4.78 15.41
N ALA A 104 8.63 -6.05 15.65
CA ALA A 104 9.43 -6.94 14.81
C ALA A 104 8.71 -8.30 14.62
N TYR A 105 9.04 -9.03 13.56
CA TYR A 105 8.40 -10.33 13.29
C TYR A 105 8.68 -11.38 14.39
N GLU A 106 9.74 -11.20 15.18
CA GLU A 106 10.02 -12.02 16.38
C GLU A 106 8.92 -11.91 17.45
N ASP A 107 8.09 -10.86 17.44
CA ASP A 107 6.99 -10.73 18.38
C ASP A 107 5.93 -11.81 18.21
N PHE A 108 5.80 -12.43 17.02
CA PHE A 108 4.93 -13.57 16.81
C PHE A 108 5.34 -14.82 17.62
N ASP A 109 6.65 -14.98 17.90
CA ASP A 109 7.15 -16.12 18.68
C ASP A 109 6.84 -16.00 20.17
N LEU A 110 6.59 -14.80 20.64
CA LEU A 110 6.45 -14.46 22.06
C LEU A 110 5.01 -14.17 22.49
N THR A 111 4.10 -14.00 21.52
CA THR A 111 2.73 -13.53 21.80
C THR A 111 1.81 -14.64 22.33
N ASP A 112 0.84 -14.25 23.20
CA ASP A 112 -0.23 -15.10 23.69
C ASP A 112 -1.49 -15.05 22.83
N ALA A 113 -1.65 -13.97 22.03
CA ALA A 113 -2.74 -13.85 21.08
C ALA A 113 -2.30 -13.18 19.78
N ILE A 114 -2.85 -13.66 18.67
CA ILE A 114 -2.68 -13.09 17.32
C ILE A 114 -4.07 -12.67 16.82
N PHE A 115 -4.18 -11.42 16.38
CA PHE A 115 -5.40 -10.86 15.83
C PHE A 115 -5.17 -10.43 14.37
N HIS A 116 -5.76 -11.14 13.43
CA HIS A 116 -5.75 -10.79 12.00
C HIS A 116 -7.08 -10.17 11.60
N ILE A 117 -7.07 -8.94 11.08
CA ILE A 117 -8.24 -8.28 10.54
C ILE A 117 -8.01 -7.86 9.08
N GLY A 118 -8.83 -8.41 8.17
CA GLY A 118 -8.67 -8.18 6.74
C GLY A 118 -7.34 -8.69 6.18
N HIS A 119 -6.70 -9.63 6.86
CA HIS A 119 -5.39 -10.18 6.54
C HIS A 119 -5.43 -11.71 6.46
N ASN A 120 -5.12 -12.27 5.30
CA ASN A 120 -4.97 -13.71 5.06
C ASN A 120 -3.50 -14.06 4.80
N PRO A 121 -2.64 -14.15 5.85
CA PRO A 121 -1.20 -14.39 5.68
C PRO A 121 -0.88 -15.71 4.98
N ALA A 122 -1.75 -16.71 5.05
CA ALA A 122 -1.60 -17.96 4.31
C ALA A 122 -1.47 -17.75 2.79
N PHE A 123 -2.04 -16.64 2.25
CA PHE A 123 -2.00 -16.35 0.82
C PHE A 123 -1.16 -15.11 0.49
N THR A 124 -0.88 -14.24 1.46
CA THR A 124 -0.21 -12.97 1.22
C THR A 124 1.24 -12.96 1.68
N GLN A 125 1.55 -13.51 2.86
CA GLN A 125 2.89 -13.58 3.45
C GLN A 125 3.19 -15.02 3.90
N THR A 126 3.36 -15.92 2.93
CA THR A 126 3.47 -17.37 3.17
C THR A 126 4.62 -17.76 4.09
N VAL A 127 5.75 -17.06 4.07
CA VAL A 127 6.89 -17.31 4.97
C VAL A 127 6.55 -16.92 6.41
N LEU A 128 5.93 -15.75 6.61
CA LEU A 128 5.42 -15.33 7.93
C LEU A 128 4.34 -16.31 8.42
N TRP A 129 3.47 -16.78 7.52
CA TRP A 129 2.46 -17.77 7.87
C TRP A 129 3.06 -19.09 8.33
N ALA A 130 4.13 -19.56 7.72
CA ALA A 130 4.86 -20.74 8.19
C ALA A 130 5.36 -20.56 9.63
N ARG A 131 5.96 -19.41 9.96
CA ARG A 131 6.36 -19.05 11.33
C ARG A 131 5.18 -19.05 12.30
N ILE A 132 4.02 -18.50 11.90
CA ILE A 132 2.80 -18.49 12.70
C ILE A 132 2.30 -19.94 12.92
N LEU A 133 2.34 -20.79 11.90
CA LEU A 133 1.95 -22.21 12.03
C LEU A 133 2.82 -22.95 13.05
N ASP A 134 4.13 -22.79 12.98
CA ASP A 134 5.06 -23.37 13.97
C ASP A 134 4.69 -22.93 15.39
N ARG A 135 4.32 -21.66 15.56
CA ARG A 135 3.89 -21.11 16.85
C ARG A 135 2.52 -21.68 17.29
N LEU A 136 1.58 -21.88 16.36
CA LEU A 136 0.27 -22.49 16.63
C LEU A 136 0.36 -23.99 16.97
N GLU A 137 1.42 -24.68 16.57
CA GLU A 137 1.68 -26.08 16.86
C GLU A 137 2.50 -26.27 18.15
N SER A 138 3.00 -25.20 18.76
CA SER A 138 3.77 -25.25 20.00
C SER A 138 2.91 -25.60 21.23
N ASN A 139 3.55 -26.07 22.31
CA ASN A 139 2.88 -26.40 23.57
C ASN A 139 2.21 -25.17 24.24
N ASN A 140 2.72 -23.98 23.99
CA ASN A 140 2.15 -22.72 24.47
C ASN A 140 1.50 -21.98 23.30
N ARG A 141 0.49 -22.61 22.71
CA ARG A 141 -0.23 -22.13 21.54
C ARG A 141 -0.94 -20.79 21.82
N PRO A 142 -0.74 -19.75 21.03
CA PRO A 142 -1.49 -18.49 21.15
C PRO A 142 -2.95 -18.67 20.70
N HIS A 143 -3.82 -17.80 21.18
CA HIS A 143 -5.13 -17.60 20.56
C HIS A 143 -4.95 -16.99 19.18
N LEU A 144 -5.66 -17.51 18.18
CA LEU A 144 -5.73 -16.91 16.85
C LEU A 144 -7.16 -16.42 16.58
N ILE A 145 -7.33 -15.11 16.46
CA ILE A 145 -8.59 -14.46 16.10
C ILE A 145 -8.47 -13.91 14.68
N VAL A 146 -9.41 -14.28 13.82
CA VAL A 146 -9.40 -13.85 12.40
C VAL A 146 -10.72 -13.19 12.05
N VAL A 147 -10.64 -12.00 11.43
CA VAL A 147 -11.77 -11.27 10.86
C VAL A 147 -11.67 -11.32 9.34
N ASP A 148 -12.55 -12.09 8.71
CA ASP A 148 -12.62 -12.27 7.26
C ASP A 148 -14.03 -12.75 6.89
N PRO A 149 -14.71 -12.19 5.87
CA PRO A 149 -16.03 -12.67 5.43
C PRO A 149 -15.98 -14.08 4.82
N ARG A 150 -14.79 -14.58 4.52
CA ARG A 150 -14.55 -15.92 3.97
C ARG A 150 -13.84 -16.80 4.99
N ARG A 151 -14.16 -18.07 4.99
CA ARG A 151 -13.41 -19.07 5.77
C ARG A 151 -12.11 -19.46 5.04
N THR A 152 -11.18 -18.52 4.99
CA THR A 152 -9.86 -18.67 4.34
C THR A 152 -8.98 -19.71 5.03
N GLU A 153 -7.83 -20.07 4.41
CA GLU A 153 -6.87 -21.00 5.03
C GLU A 153 -6.37 -20.49 6.40
N THR A 154 -6.21 -19.19 6.56
CA THR A 154 -5.91 -18.57 7.85
C THR A 154 -7.08 -18.75 8.84
N ALA A 155 -8.31 -18.46 8.40
CA ALA A 155 -9.52 -18.58 9.23
C ALA A 155 -9.80 -20.02 9.67
N LYS A 156 -9.45 -21.03 8.87
CA LYS A 156 -9.56 -22.45 9.25
C LYS A 156 -8.70 -22.85 10.45
N LYS A 157 -7.63 -22.09 10.73
CA LYS A 157 -6.74 -22.32 11.88
C LYS A 157 -7.12 -21.47 13.11
N ALA A 158 -8.06 -20.53 12.95
CA ALA A 158 -8.48 -19.63 14.01
C ALA A 158 -9.18 -20.37 15.18
N SER A 159 -8.91 -19.91 16.40
CA SER A 159 -9.70 -20.27 17.57
C SER A 159 -11.03 -19.51 17.60
N ILE A 160 -11.06 -18.29 17.03
CA ILE A 160 -12.27 -17.47 16.85
C ILE A 160 -12.23 -16.88 15.44
N HIS A 161 -13.24 -17.18 14.63
CA HIS A 161 -13.43 -16.61 13.30
C HIS A 161 -14.67 -15.69 13.32
N LEU A 162 -14.44 -14.41 13.11
CA LEU A 162 -15.48 -13.39 12.96
C LEU A 162 -15.69 -13.14 11.48
N SER A 163 -16.90 -13.42 10.98
CA SER A 163 -17.26 -13.28 9.55
C SER A 163 -18.24 -12.12 9.38
N PRO A 164 -17.76 -10.86 9.25
CA PRO A 164 -18.61 -9.69 9.20
C PRO A 164 -19.22 -9.48 7.81
N ARG A 165 -20.36 -8.78 7.78
CA ARG A 165 -20.85 -8.14 6.57
C ARG A 165 -19.80 -7.16 6.03
N LEU A 166 -19.61 -7.12 4.71
CA LEU A 166 -18.65 -6.19 4.09
C LEU A 166 -18.97 -4.72 4.45
N GLY A 167 -17.92 -3.91 4.55
CA GLY A 167 -18.02 -2.49 4.89
C GLY A 167 -18.29 -2.20 6.37
N SER A 168 -18.37 -3.21 7.26
CA SER A 168 -18.75 -3.02 8.67
C SER A 168 -17.59 -3.10 9.68
N ASN A 169 -16.34 -3.14 9.22
CA ASN A 169 -15.15 -3.32 10.07
C ASN A 169 -15.03 -2.27 11.19
N LEU A 170 -15.36 -0.99 10.93
CA LEU A 170 -15.30 0.05 11.94
C LEU A 170 -16.32 -0.18 13.07
N ALA A 171 -17.53 -0.62 12.72
CA ALA A 171 -18.56 -0.95 13.72
C ALA A 171 -18.12 -2.15 14.57
N LEU A 172 -17.50 -3.17 13.97
CA LEU A 172 -16.91 -4.30 14.68
C LEU A 172 -15.84 -3.84 15.68
N MET A 173 -14.87 -3.06 15.22
CA MET A 173 -13.78 -2.57 16.09
C MET A 173 -14.29 -1.67 17.22
N ASN A 174 -15.23 -0.78 16.93
CA ASN A 174 -15.88 0.04 17.97
C ASN A 174 -16.58 -0.83 19.02
N GLY A 175 -17.24 -1.94 18.59
CA GLY A 175 -17.88 -2.88 19.51
C GLY A 175 -16.90 -3.68 20.37
N LEU A 176 -15.79 -4.13 19.78
CA LEU A 176 -14.72 -4.80 20.54
C LEU A 176 -14.12 -3.87 21.60
N LEU A 177 -13.80 -2.64 21.22
CA LEU A 177 -13.27 -1.62 22.15
C LEU A 177 -14.29 -1.26 23.24
N HIS A 178 -15.61 -1.13 22.89
CA HIS A 178 -16.66 -0.94 23.88
C HIS A 178 -16.64 -2.03 24.96
N LEU A 179 -16.60 -3.31 24.55
CA LEU A 179 -16.61 -4.44 25.48
C LEU A 179 -15.35 -4.49 26.34
N ILE A 180 -14.18 -4.23 25.77
CA ILE A 180 -12.88 -4.21 26.46
C ILE A 180 -12.86 -3.09 27.52
N ILE A 181 -13.31 -1.88 27.16
CA ILE A 181 -13.38 -0.73 28.09
C ILE A 181 -14.39 -1.01 29.20
N LYS A 182 -15.58 -1.51 28.85
CA LYS A 182 -16.64 -1.84 29.81
C LYS A 182 -16.22 -2.92 30.81
N ALA A 183 -15.41 -3.90 30.38
CA ALA A 183 -14.86 -4.94 31.24
C ALA A 183 -13.69 -4.44 32.11
N GLY A 184 -13.21 -3.20 31.92
CA GLY A 184 -12.09 -2.65 32.67
C GLY A 184 -10.71 -3.14 32.21
N HIS A 185 -10.62 -3.75 31.03
CA HIS A 185 -9.37 -4.26 30.47
C HIS A 185 -8.54 -3.18 29.80
N VAL A 186 -8.29 -2.08 30.53
CA VAL A 186 -7.50 -0.92 30.09
C VAL A 186 -6.38 -0.63 31.08
N ASP A 187 -5.25 -0.14 30.59
CA ASP A 187 -4.16 0.37 31.44
C ASP A 187 -4.29 1.89 31.60
N GLN A 188 -5.06 2.30 32.60
CA GLN A 188 -5.36 3.71 32.83
C GLN A 188 -4.08 4.53 33.06
N ARG A 189 -3.07 3.97 33.75
CA ARG A 189 -1.79 4.67 34.01
C ARG A 189 -1.02 4.92 32.71
N TRP A 190 -1.00 3.92 31.84
CA TRP A 190 -0.38 4.07 30.52
C TRP A 190 -1.12 5.10 29.68
N ILE A 191 -2.44 5.05 29.64
CA ILE A 191 -3.28 6.00 28.89
C ILE A 191 -2.97 7.43 29.31
N GLU A 192 -3.00 7.75 30.61
CA GLU A 192 -2.76 9.09 31.15
C GLU A 192 -1.32 9.57 30.85
N ALA A 193 -0.33 8.69 30.99
CA ALA A 193 1.07 9.01 30.78
C ALA A 193 1.44 9.23 29.32
N HIS A 194 0.91 8.39 28.40
CA HIS A 194 1.47 8.24 27.06
C HIS A 194 0.50 8.54 25.92
N THR A 195 -0.76 8.86 26.21
CA THR A 195 -1.76 9.10 25.16
C THR A 195 -2.57 10.39 25.37
N VAL A 196 -3.26 10.81 24.32
CA VAL A 196 -4.33 11.83 24.35
C VAL A 196 -5.53 11.34 23.53
N GLY A 197 -6.72 11.86 23.83
CA GLY A 197 -7.94 11.56 23.08
C GLY A 197 -8.75 10.36 23.60
N TYR A 198 -8.35 9.71 24.70
CA TYR A 198 -9.03 8.53 25.24
C TYR A 198 -10.52 8.78 25.56
N HIS A 199 -10.87 9.92 26.16
CA HIS A 199 -12.27 10.22 26.49
C HIS A 199 -13.18 10.36 25.27
N ASP A 200 -12.65 10.81 24.14
CA ASP A 200 -13.41 10.86 22.88
C ASP A 200 -13.64 9.46 22.34
N LEU A 201 -12.64 8.58 22.42
CA LEU A 201 -12.81 7.17 22.08
C LEU A 201 -13.89 6.53 22.98
N GLU A 202 -13.74 6.64 24.30
CA GLU A 202 -14.68 6.06 25.27
C GLU A 202 -16.12 6.51 25.00
N ARG A 203 -16.34 7.81 24.75
CA ARG A 203 -17.64 8.36 24.41
C ARG A 203 -18.19 7.81 23.09
N THR A 204 -17.36 7.74 22.05
CA THR A 204 -17.77 7.24 20.73
C THR A 204 -18.17 5.77 20.79
N VAL A 205 -17.33 4.92 21.41
CA VAL A 205 -17.58 3.48 21.45
C VAL A 205 -18.70 3.08 22.43
N ALA A 206 -19.06 3.93 23.39
CA ALA A 206 -20.12 3.64 24.37
C ALA A 206 -21.46 3.30 23.72
N THR A 207 -21.72 3.81 22.54
CA THR A 207 -22.96 3.56 21.78
C THR A 207 -22.96 2.22 21.03
N TYR A 208 -21.80 1.55 20.89
CA TYR A 208 -21.66 0.29 20.14
C TYR A 208 -21.90 -0.93 21.00
N THR A 209 -23.12 -1.05 21.52
CA THR A 209 -23.52 -2.22 22.29
C THR A 209 -23.46 -3.50 21.44
N PRO A 210 -23.30 -4.72 22.04
CA PRO A 210 -23.28 -5.96 21.29
C PRO A 210 -24.45 -6.17 20.34
N GLY A 211 -25.67 -5.73 20.75
CA GLY A 211 -26.85 -5.79 19.89
C GLY A 211 -26.77 -4.86 18.66
N ARG A 212 -26.28 -3.60 18.84
CA ARG A 212 -26.05 -2.69 17.70
C ARG A 212 -25.00 -3.25 16.75
N VAL A 213 -23.90 -3.78 17.28
CA VAL A 213 -22.82 -4.35 16.46
C VAL A 213 -23.30 -5.57 15.70
N ASN A 214 -24.03 -6.49 16.35
CA ASN A 214 -24.65 -7.64 15.67
C ASN A 214 -25.58 -7.20 14.53
N ALA A 215 -26.42 -6.19 14.74
CA ALA A 215 -27.32 -5.69 13.70
C ALA A 215 -26.57 -5.12 12.47
N ILE A 216 -25.42 -4.48 12.68
CA ILE A 216 -24.60 -3.91 11.60
C ILE A 216 -23.73 -4.98 10.92
N THR A 217 -23.06 -5.82 11.69
CA THR A 217 -21.98 -6.71 11.22
C THR A 217 -22.46 -8.12 10.91
N GLN A 218 -23.63 -8.52 11.43
CA GLN A 218 -24.18 -9.89 11.43
C GLN A 218 -23.35 -10.90 12.26
N ILE A 219 -22.33 -10.45 13.01
CA ILE A 219 -21.56 -11.31 13.88
C ILE A 219 -22.40 -11.67 15.12
N PRO A 220 -22.53 -12.97 15.49
CA PRO A 220 -23.22 -13.38 16.69
C PRO A 220 -22.62 -12.74 17.96
N ILE A 221 -23.48 -12.26 18.86
CA ILE A 221 -23.06 -11.54 20.09
C ILE A 221 -22.07 -12.39 20.90
N ILE A 222 -22.31 -13.69 21.03
CA ILE A 222 -21.42 -14.58 21.78
C ILE A 222 -20.00 -14.68 21.20
N GLN A 223 -19.86 -14.59 19.88
CA GLN A 223 -18.55 -14.56 19.23
C GLN A 223 -17.85 -13.23 19.41
N LEU A 224 -18.61 -12.13 19.38
CA LEU A 224 -18.08 -10.79 19.64
C LEU A 224 -17.55 -10.67 21.09
N GLU A 225 -18.33 -11.15 22.07
CA GLU A 225 -17.95 -11.18 23.48
C GLU A 225 -16.73 -12.07 23.73
N ALA A 226 -16.68 -13.27 23.13
CA ALA A 226 -15.54 -14.17 23.24
C ALA A 226 -14.25 -13.56 22.66
N ALA A 227 -14.35 -12.86 21.52
CA ALA A 227 -13.20 -12.16 20.93
C ALA A 227 -12.73 -11.01 21.82
N ALA A 228 -13.67 -10.21 22.34
CA ALA A 228 -13.35 -9.08 23.22
C ALA A 228 -12.71 -9.55 24.54
N ASP A 229 -13.15 -10.69 25.10
CA ASP A 229 -12.56 -11.27 26.30
C ASP A 229 -11.10 -11.67 26.07
N VAL A 230 -10.79 -12.41 25.00
CA VAL A 230 -9.41 -12.78 24.65
C VAL A 230 -8.56 -11.53 24.40
N LEU A 231 -9.03 -10.59 23.57
CA LEU A 231 -8.31 -9.35 23.25
C LEU A 231 -8.12 -8.46 24.46
N GLY A 232 -9.05 -8.49 25.40
CA GLY A 232 -9.01 -7.71 26.64
C GLY A 232 -8.13 -8.30 27.73
N SER A 233 -8.07 -9.63 27.87
CA SER A 233 -7.42 -10.31 29.00
C SER A 233 -6.00 -10.81 28.72
N THR A 234 -5.61 -11.02 27.46
CA THR A 234 -4.28 -11.54 27.10
C THR A 234 -3.15 -10.63 27.56
N SER A 235 -2.01 -11.19 27.95
CA SER A 235 -0.85 -10.42 28.44
C SER A 235 -0.06 -9.79 27.29
N THR A 236 0.00 -10.46 26.16
CA THR A 236 0.69 -10.02 24.94
C THR A 236 -0.19 -10.22 23.73
N LEU A 237 -0.12 -9.32 22.77
CA LEU A 237 -0.96 -9.30 21.58
C LEU A 237 -0.19 -8.82 20.34
N VAL A 238 -0.20 -9.59 19.28
CA VAL A 238 0.21 -9.14 17.95
C VAL A 238 -1.02 -9.00 17.05
N SER A 239 -1.27 -7.81 16.57
CA SER A 239 -2.35 -7.54 15.60
C SER A 239 -1.78 -7.26 14.22
N THR A 240 -2.48 -7.69 13.16
CA THR A 240 -2.15 -7.34 11.78
C THR A 240 -3.38 -6.85 11.04
N VAL A 241 -3.21 -5.81 10.25
CA VAL A 241 -4.24 -5.19 9.41
C VAL A 241 -3.78 -5.21 7.96
N LEU A 242 -4.65 -5.54 7.00
CA LEU A 242 -4.32 -5.54 5.57
C LEU A 242 -5.57 -5.21 4.71
N GLN A 243 -5.54 -5.56 3.42
CA GLN A 243 -6.46 -5.09 2.39
C GLN A 243 -7.96 -5.23 2.70
N GLY A 244 -8.38 -6.25 3.45
CA GLY A 244 -9.78 -6.38 3.87
C GLY A 244 -10.29 -5.25 4.77
N VAL A 245 -9.36 -4.44 5.32
CA VAL A 245 -9.63 -3.17 6.00
C VAL A 245 -9.31 -2.00 5.08
N TYR A 246 -8.13 -2.02 4.44
CA TYR A 246 -7.59 -0.85 3.74
C TYR A 246 -8.39 -0.44 2.51
N GLN A 247 -9.00 -1.38 1.81
CA GLN A 247 -9.84 -1.12 0.64
C GLN A 247 -11.31 -0.96 1.07
N SER A 248 -11.58 0.04 1.91
CA SER A 248 -12.92 0.38 2.39
C SER A 248 -13.05 1.88 2.66
N MET A 249 -14.28 2.37 2.72
CA MET A 249 -14.61 3.80 2.88
C MET A 249 -14.14 4.41 4.21
N GLN A 250 -14.01 3.62 5.27
CA GLN A 250 -13.54 4.06 6.58
C GLN A 250 -12.30 3.27 7.03
N ALA A 251 -11.41 3.05 6.08
CA ALA A 251 -10.22 2.22 6.26
C ALA A 251 -9.28 2.78 7.32
N THR A 252 -8.93 4.08 7.23
CA THR A 252 -8.03 4.74 8.19
C THR A 252 -8.62 4.74 9.60
N ALA A 253 -9.91 5.04 9.74
CA ALA A 253 -10.59 4.99 11.03
C ALA A 253 -10.56 3.58 11.63
N THR A 254 -10.80 2.54 10.82
CA THR A 254 -10.75 1.14 11.27
C THR A 254 -9.34 0.72 11.70
N ALA A 255 -8.34 1.05 10.89
CA ALA A 255 -6.93 0.72 11.19
C ALA A 255 -6.44 1.41 12.47
N ILE A 256 -6.84 2.66 12.70
CA ILE A 256 -6.58 3.39 13.95
C ILE A 256 -7.26 2.71 15.15
N GLN A 257 -8.46 2.14 15.02
CA GLN A 257 -9.08 1.40 16.12
C GLN A 257 -8.28 0.17 16.53
N VAL A 258 -7.55 -0.47 15.60
CA VAL A 258 -6.61 -1.53 15.95
C VAL A 258 -5.39 -0.96 16.70
N ASN A 259 -4.86 0.20 16.29
CA ASN A 259 -3.82 0.90 17.06
C ASN A 259 -4.32 1.27 18.48
N ASN A 260 -5.55 1.77 18.58
CA ASN A 260 -6.18 2.13 19.84
C ASN A 260 -6.31 0.93 20.80
N LEU A 261 -6.63 -0.27 20.28
CA LEU A 261 -6.65 -1.49 21.08
C LEU A 261 -5.33 -1.73 21.82
N HIS A 262 -4.21 -1.55 21.12
CA HIS A 262 -2.89 -1.67 21.71
C HIS A 262 -2.56 -0.51 22.66
N LEU A 263 -2.94 0.72 22.32
CA LEU A 263 -2.68 1.92 23.13
C LEU A 263 -3.43 1.88 24.45
N ILE A 264 -4.75 1.56 24.46
CA ILE A 264 -5.52 1.54 25.72
C ILE A 264 -5.10 0.42 26.66
N ARG A 265 -4.42 -0.60 26.15
CA ARG A 265 -3.89 -1.73 26.92
C ARG A 265 -2.40 -1.60 27.25
N GLY A 266 -1.72 -0.55 26.79
CA GLY A 266 -0.29 -0.37 26.99
C GLY A 266 0.55 -1.48 26.33
N LEU A 267 0.12 -1.98 25.16
CA LEU A 267 0.75 -3.10 24.42
C LEU A 267 1.57 -2.60 23.21
N ILE A 268 2.27 -1.48 23.36
CA ILE A 268 3.22 -0.95 22.37
C ILE A 268 4.62 -0.89 22.99
N GLY A 269 5.64 -1.21 22.20
CA GLY A 269 7.04 -1.17 22.63
C GLY A 269 7.47 -2.30 23.55
N LYS A 270 6.69 -3.37 23.65
CA LYS A 270 6.93 -4.53 24.51
C LYS A 270 7.17 -5.79 23.70
N PRO A 271 8.08 -6.70 24.11
CA PRO A 271 8.24 -8.00 23.46
C PRO A 271 6.92 -8.79 23.41
N GLY A 272 6.62 -9.37 22.26
CA GLY A 272 5.40 -10.13 22.01
C GLY A 272 4.14 -9.28 21.84
N SER A 273 4.28 -7.94 21.76
CA SER A 273 3.13 -7.03 21.67
C SER A 273 3.39 -5.92 20.65
N THR A 274 2.65 -5.96 19.56
CA THR A 274 2.74 -4.94 18.50
C THR A 274 1.50 -4.93 17.61
N VAL A 275 1.28 -3.84 16.91
CA VAL A 275 0.39 -3.77 15.76
C VAL A 275 1.23 -3.64 14.49
N PHE A 276 0.94 -4.47 13.50
CA PHE A 276 1.46 -4.35 12.14
C PHE A 276 0.39 -3.82 11.22
N GLN A 277 0.63 -2.65 10.66
CA GLN A 277 -0.08 -2.14 9.50
C GLN A 277 0.64 -2.68 8.25
N MET A 278 0.26 -3.90 7.85
CA MET A 278 1.02 -4.71 6.90
C MET A 278 1.14 -4.08 5.51
N ASN A 279 2.28 -4.33 4.87
CA ASN A 279 2.50 -4.03 3.47
C ASN A 279 2.26 -5.27 2.60
N GLY A 280 1.62 -5.08 1.42
CA GLY A 280 1.36 -6.17 0.48
C GLY A 280 2.49 -6.36 -0.52
N GLN A 281 3.08 -5.28 -1.02
CA GLN A 281 4.18 -5.29 -1.99
C GLN A 281 5.54 -5.16 -1.29
N PRO A 282 6.61 -5.77 -1.86
CA PRO A 282 7.89 -5.93 -1.16
C PRO A 282 8.62 -4.61 -0.86
N THR A 283 8.36 -3.55 -1.64
CA THR A 283 9.03 -2.25 -1.49
C THR A 283 8.05 -1.09 -1.27
N ALA A 284 6.82 -1.41 -0.82
CA ALA A 284 5.81 -0.39 -0.55
C ALA A 284 6.25 0.59 0.55
N GLN A 285 7.02 0.13 1.53
CA GLN A 285 7.60 1.00 2.57
C GLN A 285 8.53 2.06 1.96
N ASN A 286 9.35 1.67 0.98
CA ASN A 286 10.30 2.57 0.34
C ASN A 286 9.65 3.68 -0.49
N THR A 287 8.44 3.49 -1.06
CA THR A 287 7.75 4.58 -1.76
C THR A 287 7.54 5.78 -0.85
N ARG A 288 7.27 5.52 0.43
CA ARG A 288 7.01 6.53 1.45
C ARG A 288 8.30 7.08 2.05
N GLU A 289 9.27 6.23 2.37
CA GLU A 289 10.59 6.66 2.85
C GLU A 289 11.30 7.58 1.85
N CYS A 290 11.12 7.32 0.56
CA CYS A 290 11.78 8.03 -0.53
C CYS A 290 10.95 9.15 -1.17
N GLY A 291 9.71 9.36 -0.73
CA GLY A 291 8.83 10.42 -1.26
C GLY A 291 8.22 10.12 -2.64
N ALA A 292 8.32 8.88 -3.14
CA ALA A 292 7.76 8.52 -4.44
C ALA A 292 6.23 8.29 -4.43
N ASN A 293 5.56 8.67 -3.36
CA ASN A 293 4.11 8.75 -3.18
C ASN A 293 3.60 10.20 -3.15
N GLY A 294 4.46 11.16 -3.52
CA GLY A 294 4.16 12.59 -3.53
C GLY A 294 4.40 13.31 -2.19
N GLU A 295 4.69 12.59 -1.12
CA GLU A 295 5.11 13.17 0.15
C GLU A 295 6.61 13.48 0.16
N LEU A 296 7.12 14.18 1.17
CA LEU A 296 8.55 14.50 1.20
C LEU A 296 9.37 13.31 1.70
N VAL A 297 10.59 13.20 1.19
CA VAL A 297 11.57 12.17 1.53
C VAL A 297 11.88 12.13 3.04
N ALA A 298 12.22 10.97 3.58
CA ALA A 298 12.65 10.74 4.96
C ALA A 298 11.59 11.17 6.01
N PHE A 299 10.33 11.02 5.68
CA PHE A 299 9.21 11.38 6.55
C PHE A 299 9.25 12.86 6.95
N LEU A 300 9.61 13.73 6.01
CA LEU A 300 9.55 15.17 6.17
C LEU A 300 8.14 15.68 5.87
N ASN A 301 7.66 16.63 6.67
CA ASN A 301 6.33 17.20 6.54
C ASN A 301 6.36 18.41 5.59
N TYR A 302 5.63 18.36 4.49
CA TYR A 302 5.59 19.45 3.49
C TYR A 302 4.96 20.76 4.02
N LYS A 303 4.16 20.68 5.10
CA LYS A 303 3.62 21.87 5.79
C LYS A 303 4.59 22.51 6.78
N ASN A 304 5.71 21.86 7.08
CA ASN A 304 6.72 22.37 8.01
C ASN A 304 7.83 23.07 7.23
N PRO A 305 7.99 24.41 7.33
CA PRO A 305 8.99 25.16 6.58
C PRO A 305 10.44 24.70 6.84
N GLU A 306 10.75 24.24 8.06
CA GLU A 306 12.08 23.73 8.40
C GLU A 306 12.38 22.40 7.70
N HIS A 307 11.37 21.55 7.56
CA HIS A 307 11.48 20.29 6.80
C HIS A 307 11.70 20.55 5.32
N VAL A 308 10.93 21.46 4.73
CA VAL A 308 11.11 21.89 3.33
C VAL A 308 12.50 22.47 3.12
N ALA A 309 12.94 23.37 4.01
CA ALA A 309 14.27 23.97 3.95
C ALA A 309 15.39 22.93 4.13
N ARG A 310 15.19 21.90 4.97
CA ARG A 310 16.14 20.80 5.14
C ARG A 310 16.30 20.00 3.84
N LEU A 311 15.19 19.62 3.20
CA LEU A 311 15.22 18.90 1.92
C LEU A 311 15.86 19.74 0.81
N ALA A 312 15.48 21.02 0.71
CA ALA A 312 16.03 21.94 -0.26
C ALA A 312 17.56 22.13 -0.12
N ARG A 313 18.06 22.25 1.12
CA ARG A 313 19.52 22.30 1.39
C ARG A 313 20.21 21.00 0.98
N HIS A 314 19.61 19.85 1.28
CA HIS A 314 20.18 18.55 0.95
C HIS A 314 20.30 18.33 -0.56
N TRP A 315 19.28 18.71 -1.32
CA TRP A 315 19.26 18.62 -2.78
C TRP A 315 19.94 19.82 -3.48
N ASN A 316 20.40 20.81 -2.70
CA ASN A 316 20.98 22.03 -3.20
C ASN A 316 20.07 22.79 -4.18
N VAL A 317 18.81 22.95 -3.82
CA VAL A 317 17.80 23.68 -4.61
C VAL A 317 17.14 24.78 -3.77
N GLU A 318 16.49 25.74 -4.45
CA GLU A 318 15.65 26.71 -3.75
C GLU A 318 14.38 26.03 -3.22
N PRO A 319 13.92 26.34 -1.98
CA PRO A 319 12.71 25.74 -1.41
C PRO A 319 11.47 25.84 -2.30
N ALA A 320 11.34 26.94 -3.05
CA ALA A 320 10.24 27.19 -3.97
C ALA A 320 10.14 26.18 -5.14
N ARG A 321 11.23 25.44 -5.44
CA ARG A 321 11.21 24.38 -6.46
C ARG A 321 10.49 23.12 -6.00
N LEU A 322 10.38 22.91 -4.68
CA LEU A 322 9.72 21.73 -4.15
C LEU A 322 8.20 21.94 -4.16
N PRO A 323 7.39 20.92 -4.53
CA PRO A 323 5.93 21.05 -4.63
C PRO A 323 5.26 20.99 -3.25
N HIS A 324 5.56 21.94 -2.35
CA HIS A 324 5.05 21.99 -0.97
C HIS A 324 3.89 22.95 -0.75
N HIS A 325 3.48 23.68 -1.80
CA HIS A 325 2.40 24.68 -1.70
C HIS A 325 1.00 24.11 -1.81
N VAL A 326 0.89 22.87 -2.27
CA VAL A 326 -0.35 22.12 -2.43
C VAL A 326 -0.19 20.71 -1.84
N PRO A 327 -1.27 20.06 -1.39
CA PRO A 327 -1.20 18.66 -0.99
C PRO A 327 -0.75 17.77 -2.14
N PRO A 328 -0.01 16.68 -1.88
CA PRO A 328 0.34 15.69 -2.89
C PRO A 328 -0.89 15.16 -3.63
N THR A 329 -0.74 14.92 -4.92
CA THR A 329 -1.84 14.39 -5.74
C THR A 329 -1.87 12.87 -5.63
N HIS A 330 -2.93 12.32 -5.05
CA HIS A 330 -3.09 10.86 -4.98
C HIS A 330 -3.44 10.23 -6.33
N ALA A 331 -3.16 8.93 -6.49
CA ALA A 331 -3.24 8.18 -7.74
C ALA A 331 -4.56 8.39 -8.52
N MET A 332 -5.71 8.32 -7.84
CA MET A 332 -7.00 8.48 -8.53
C MET A 332 -7.18 9.89 -9.11
N ASN A 333 -6.63 10.92 -8.46
CA ASN A 333 -6.63 12.28 -8.99
C ASN A 333 -5.63 12.46 -10.13
N ILE A 334 -4.50 11.73 -10.14
CA ILE A 334 -3.57 11.72 -11.29
C ILE A 334 -4.33 11.27 -12.55
N PHE A 335 -5.09 10.17 -12.47
CA PHE A 335 -5.90 9.70 -13.60
C PHE A 335 -7.04 10.67 -13.95
N ARG A 336 -7.67 11.32 -12.97
CA ARG A 336 -8.66 12.37 -13.22
C ARG A 336 -8.04 13.57 -13.93
N HIS A 337 -6.86 14.04 -13.52
CA HIS A 337 -6.15 15.13 -14.19
C HIS A 337 -5.71 14.76 -15.61
N ALA A 338 -5.37 13.49 -15.87
CA ALA A 338 -5.14 12.99 -17.22
C ALA A 338 -6.44 12.96 -18.05
N GLU A 339 -7.57 12.59 -17.44
CA GLU A 339 -8.89 12.64 -18.08
C GLU A 339 -9.30 14.06 -18.45
N GLU A 340 -9.10 15.02 -17.56
CA GLU A 340 -9.41 16.45 -17.74
C GLU A 340 -8.41 17.16 -18.68
N GLY A 341 -7.24 16.57 -18.97
CA GLY A 341 -6.23 17.09 -19.87
C GLY A 341 -5.24 18.08 -19.25
N SER A 342 -5.19 18.21 -17.92
CA SER A 342 -4.15 18.97 -17.21
C SER A 342 -2.83 18.19 -17.12
N ILE A 343 -2.87 16.86 -16.94
CA ILE A 343 -1.73 15.97 -17.17
C ILE A 343 -1.77 15.53 -18.64
N ARG A 344 -0.67 15.73 -19.34
CA ARG A 344 -0.47 15.45 -20.76
C ARG A 344 0.65 14.44 -21.04
N LEU A 345 1.48 14.17 -20.05
CA LEU A 345 2.42 13.05 -20.04
C LEU A 345 2.18 12.25 -18.76
N LEU A 346 1.85 10.97 -18.90
CA LEU A 346 1.70 10.04 -17.79
C LEU A 346 2.74 8.93 -17.90
N TRP A 347 3.70 8.93 -16.97
CA TRP A 347 4.74 7.90 -16.91
C TRP A 347 4.38 6.83 -15.88
N ILE A 348 4.11 5.63 -16.38
CA ILE A 348 3.69 4.46 -15.60
C ILE A 348 4.88 3.51 -15.44
N VAL A 349 5.24 3.17 -14.20
CA VAL A 349 6.44 2.37 -13.90
C VAL A 349 6.09 1.10 -13.14
N GLY A 350 6.32 -0.05 -13.76
CA GLY A 350 6.24 -1.38 -13.12
C GLY A 350 4.86 -1.76 -12.59
N THR A 351 3.77 -1.25 -13.20
CA THR A 351 2.39 -1.52 -12.77
C THR A 351 1.42 -1.52 -13.94
N ASN A 352 0.22 -2.10 -13.74
CA ASN A 352 -0.74 -2.38 -14.80
C ASN A 352 -2.14 -1.78 -14.50
N PRO A 353 -2.29 -0.44 -14.53
CA PRO A 353 -3.55 0.24 -14.21
C PRO A 353 -4.72 -0.14 -15.13
N ALA A 354 -4.48 -0.58 -16.36
CA ALA A 354 -5.52 -1.03 -17.29
C ALA A 354 -6.26 -2.32 -16.82
N VAL A 355 -5.78 -2.96 -15.72
CA VAL A 355 -6.41 -4.11 -15.06
C VAL A 355 -6.60 -3.89 -13.57
N SER A 356 -5.69 -3.15 -12.90
CA SER A 356 -5.63 -3.08 -11.44
C SER A 356 -6.39 -1.90 -10.81
N LEU A 357 -6.79 -0.90 -11.60
CA LEU A 357 -7.61 0.21 -11.11
C LEU A 357 -9.12 -0.11 -11.18
N PRO A 358 -9.95 0.50 -10.33
CA PRO A 358 -11.40 0.41 -10.47
C PRO A 358 -11.91 1.10 -11.74
N GLU A 359 -13.13 0.80 -12.17
CA GLU A 359 -13.77 1.37 -13.35
C GLU A 359 -12.91 1.25 -14.63
N LEU A 360 -12.47 0.03 -14.95
CA LEU A 360 -11.48 -0.23 -16.00
C LEU A 360 -11.81 0.37 -17.37
N HIS A 361 -13.09 0.41 -17.74
CA HIS A 361 -13.51 1.04 -18.99
C HIS A 361 -13.09 2.53 -19.05
N ARG A 362 -13.29 3.27 -17.95
CA ARG A 362 -12.87 4.68 -17.81
C ARG A 362 -11.34 4.81 -17.90
N ILE A 363 -10.61 3.97 -17.16
CA ILE A 363 -9.14 4.01 -17.15
C ILE A 363 -8.56 3.74 -18.55
N ARG A 364 -9.05 2.73 -19.25
CA ARG A 364 -8.61 2.45 -20.63
C ARG A 364 -8.94 3.58 -21.59
N LYS A 365 -10.09 4.26 -21.41
CA LYS A 365 -10.46 5.44 -22.20
C LYS A 365 -9.48 6.60 -21.94
N ILE A 366 -9.05 6.82 -20.71
CA ILE A 366 -8.05 7.84 -20.36
C ILE A 366 -6.73 7.53 -21.07
N LEU A 367 -6.22 6.29 -20.97
CA LEU A 367 -4.95 5.87 -21.56
C LEU A 367 -4.94 5.89 -23.10
N LYS A 368 -6.11 5.97 -23.76
CA LYS A 368 -6.25 6.06 -25.23
C LYS A 368 -6.46 7.48 -25.76
N LYS A 369 -6.37 8.51 -24.91
CA LYS A 369 -6.57 9.89 -25.34
C LYS A 369 -5.43 10.36 -26.25
N ASP A 370 -5.75 10.99 -27.36
CA ASP A 370 -4.77 11.50 -28.34
C ASP A 370 -3.89 12.65 -27.79
N ASP A 371 -4.36 13.37 -26.76
CA ASP A 371 -3.66 14.47 -26.12
C ASP A 371 -2.90 14.07 -24.83
N LEU A 372 -2.79 12.79 -24.56
CA LEU A 372 -2.04 12.21 -23.44
C LEU A 372 -0.90 11.33 -23.98
N PHE A 373 0.34 11.73 -23.73
CA PHE A 373 1.52 10.90 -24.03
C PHE A 373 1.76 9.91 -22.92
N VAL A 374 1.46 8.63 -23.17
CA VAL A 374 1.58 7.54 -22.19
C VAL A 374 2.92 6.84 -22.35
N VAL A 375 3.74 6.89 -21.31
CA VAL A 375 5.03 6.19 -21.21
C VAL A 375 4.89 5.03 -20.23
N VAL A 376 5.22 3.80 -20.64
CA VAL A 376 5.19 2.61 -19.79
C VAL A 376 6.58 2.02 -19.70
N GLN A 377 7.05 1.82 -18.46
CA GLN A 377 8.32 1.20 -18.14
C GLN A 377 8.04 -0.13 -17.42
N ASP A 378 8.24 -1.24 -18.09
CA ASP A 378 7.90 -2.59 -17.58
C ASP A 378 8.81 -3.66 -18.18
N GLY A 379 8.85 -4.83 -17.58
CA GLY A 379 9.58 -5.99 -18.08
C GLY A 379 8.82 -6.83 -19.13
N PHE A 380 7.51 -6.61 -19.25
CA PHE A 380 6.62 -7.38 -20.15
C PHE A 380 5.61 -6.50 -20.87
N MET A 381 5.15 -6.97 -22.03
CA MET A 381 3.98 -6.43 -22.67
C MET A 381 2.73 -6.88 -21.90
N ASN A 382 2.17 -5.95 -21.12
CA ASN A 382 0.89 -6.10 -20.43
C ASN A 382 -0.17 -5.18 -21.05
N GLU A 383 -1.40 -5.18 -20.54
CA GLU A 383 -2.51 -4.40 -21.08
C GLU A 383 -2.24 -2.90 -21.11
N THR A 384 -1.54 -2.40 -20.09
CA THR A 384 -1.16 -0.97 -20.03
C THR A 384 -0.08 -0.64 -21.05
N ALA A 385 0.94 -1.49 -21.18
CA ALA A 385 2.00 -1.33 -22.19
C ALA A 385 1.45 -1.39 -23.63
N GLY A 386 0.43 -2.21 -23.85
CA GLY A 386 -0.28 -2.27 -25.14
C GLY A 386 -1.04 -0.99 -25.51
N LEU A 387 -1.32 -0.10 -24.54
CA LEU A 387 -1.99 1.18 -24.75
C LEU A 387 -1.00 2.37 -24.81
N ALA A 388 0.28 2.13 -24.55
CA ALA A 388 1.30 3.18 -24.45
C ALA A 388 1.70 3.76 -25.79
N ASP A 389 2.20 5.00 -25.78
CA ASP A 389 2.88 5.63 -26.92
C ASP A 389 4.37 5.31 -26.94
N LEU A 390 4.98 5.12 -25.76
CA LEU A 390 6.37 4.74 -25.59
C LEU A 390 6.49 3.65 -24.52
N VAL A 391 7.17 2.54 -24.84
CA VAL A 391 7.45 1.44 -23.90
C VAL A 391 8.95 1.31 -23.70
N LEU A 392 9.37 1.32 -22.42
CA LEU A 392 10.77 1.21 -22.00
C LEU A 392 10.99 -0.15 -21.32
N PRO A 393 11.86 -1.03 -21.86
CA PRO A 393 12.09 -2.35 -21.30
C PRO A 393 12.89 -2.24 -19.98
N ALA A 394 12.26 -2.66 -18.88
CA ALA A 394 12.84 -2.59 -17.55
C ALA A 394 13.38 -3.93 -17.05
N ALA A 395 14.50 -3.88 -16.35
CA ALA A 395 15.07 -5.01 -15.62
C ALA A 395 14.23 -5.35 -14.38
N MET A 396 14.06 -6.64 -14.11
CA MET A 396 13.35 -7.13 -12.92
C MET A 396 14.30 -7.25 -11.71
N TRP A 397 13.73 -7.46 -10.52
CA TRP A 397 14.47 -7.42 -9.24
C TRP A 397 15.73 -8.31 -9.20
N GLY A 398 15.74 -9.48 -9.82
CA GLY A 398 16.91 -10.35 -9.90
C GLY A 398 17.97 -9.93 -10.93
N GLU A 399 17.68 -8.92 -11.75
CA GLU A 399 18.51 -8.42 -12.86
C GLU A 399 19.20 -7.09 -12.52
N LYS A 400 19.05 -6.60 -11.28
CA LYS A 400 19.60 -5.33 -10.80
C LYS A 400 19.92 -5.41 -9.30
N THR A 401 20.71 -4.46 -8.79
CA THR A 401 21.06 -4.35 -7.37
C THR A 401 20.37 -3.16 -6.74
N GLY A 402 19.86 -3.32 -5.50
CA GLY A 402 19.26 -2.24 -4.72
C GLY A 402 18.73 -2.71 -3.37
N CYS A 403 18.31 -1.75 -2.55
CA CYS A 403 17.79 -1.99 -1.21
C CYS A 403 16.26 -1.97 -1.19
N PHE A 404 15.69 -2.67 -0.21
CA PHE A 404 14.26 -2.65 0.07
C PHE A 404 13.99 -2.81 1.57
N THR A 405 12.85 -2.30 2.02
CA THR A 405 12.43 -2.31 3.43
C THR A 405 11.15 -3.11 3.60
N ASN A 406 11.16 -4.07 4.51
CA ASN A 406 9.98 -4.84 4.90
C ASN A 406 8.99 -4.02 5.75
N ALA A 407 7.79 -4.55 5.97
CA ALA A 407 6.79 -3.94 6.85
C ALA A 407 7.31 -3.75 8.28
N ASP A 408 8.11 -4.67 8.80
CA ASP A 408 8.75 -4.56 10.12
C ASP A 408 9.99 -3.64 10.15
N ARG A 409 10.18 -2.79 9.13
CA ARG A 409 11.29 -1.83 9.01
C ARG A 409 12.66 -2.46 8.74
N THR A 410 12.73 -3.76 8.46
CA THR A 410 14.00 -4.42 8.13
C THR A 410 14.43 -4.06 6.71
N VAL A 411 15.59 -3.42 6.60
CA VAL A 411 16.23 -3.06 5.33
C VAL A 411 17.08 -4.21 4.85
N HIS A 412 16.88 -4.62 3.62
CA HIS A 412 17.65 -5.67 2.94
C HIS A 412 18.30 -5.12 1.68
N ILE A 413 19.34 -5.81 1.20
CA ILE A 413 19.92 -5.60 -0.12
C ILE A 413 19.66 -6.82 -1.00
N SER A 414 19.28 -6.58 -2.25
CA SER A 414 19.19 -7.60 -3.30
C SER A 414 20.30 -7.35 -4.31
N HIS A 415 21.21 -8.29 -4.46
CA HIS A 415 22.25 -8.22 -5.47
C HIS A 415 21.76 -8.74 -6.81
N GLN A 416 22.23 -8.18 -7.90
CA GLN A 416 22.02 -8.71 -9.23
C GLN A 416 22.50 -10.16 -9.31
N ALA A 417 21.62 -11.07 -9.69
CA ALA A 417 21.89 -12.50 -9.84
C ALA A 417 22.06 -12.92 -11.31
N ILE A 418 21.38 -12.25 -12.23
CA ILE A 418 21.39 -12.51 -13.68
C ILE A 418 21.43 -11.19 -14.45
N HIS A 419 21.87 -11.25 -15.71
CA HIS A 419 21.80 -10.09 -16.59
C HIS A 419 20.37 -9.86 -17.11
N PRO A 420 19.94 -8.59 -17.29
CA PRO A 420 18.70 -8.30 -17.98
C PRO A 420 18.75 -8.79 -19.45
N PRO A 421 17.62 -9.17 -20.05
CA PRO A 421 17.59 -9.66 -21.42
C PRO A 421 17.71 -8.51 -22.43
N GLY A 422 18.42 -8.78 -23.55
CA GLY A 422 18.57 -7.82 -24.64
C GLY A 422 19.16 -6.49 -24.17
N GLU A 423 18.44 -5.40 -24.44
CA GLU A 423 18.82 -4.05 -24.07
C GLU A 423 18.03 -3.50 -22.86
N ALA A 424 17.32 -4.37 -22.11
CA ALA A 424 16.58 -3.93 -20.92
C ALA A 424 17.52 -3.32 -19.88
N ARG A 425 17.09 -2.23 -19.22
CA ARG A 425 17.87 -1.45 -18.27
C ARG A 425 17.20 -1.44 -16.90
N SER A 426 17.97 -1.26 -15.83
CA SER A 426 17.39 -0.98 -14.52
C SER A 426 16.59 0.31 -14.55
N ASP A 427 15.57 0.40 -13.68
CA ASP A 427 14.79 1.63 -13.56
C ASP A 427 15.68 2.81 -13.18
N LEU A 428 16.69 2.57 -12.34
CA LEU A 428 17.69 3.57 -11.99
C LEU A 428 18.45 4.11 -13.21
N GLU A 429 18.95 3.23 -14.09
CA GLU A 429 19.68 3.64 -15.32
C GLU A 429 18.78 4.48 -16.24
N ILE A 430 17.49 4.11 -16.36
CA ILE A 430 16.53 4.86 -17.16
C ILE A 430 16.32 6.26 -16.56
N PHE A 431 16.13 6.37 -15.25
CA PHE A 431 15.95 7.66 -14.57
C PHE A 431 17.21 8.54 -14.63
N LEU A 432 18.41 7.95 -14.45
CA LEU A 432 19.67 8.68 -14.54
C LEU A 432 19.90 9.26 -15.95
N GLU A 433 19.68 8.46 -16.99
CA GLU A 433 19.85 8.90 -18.36
C GLU A 433 18.80 9.96 -18.76
N TYR A 434 17.55 9.80 -18.32
CA TYR A 434 16.52 10.83 -18.50
C TYR A 434 16.92 12.15 -17.83
N ALA A 435 17.32 12.12 -16.55
CA ALA A 435 17.73 13.31 -15.83
C ALA A 435 18.93 14.01 -16.49
N ARG A 436 19.90 13.21 -16.95
CA ARG A 436 21.08 13.73 -17.68
C ARG A 436 20.69 14.42 -19.00
N ARG A 437 19.80 13.83 -19.77
CA ARG A 437 19.35 14.41 -21.06
C ARG A 437 18.42 15.61 -20.88
N MET A 438 17.61 15.63 -19.82
CA MET A 438 16.82 16.80 -19.43
C MET A 438 17.68 17.97 -18.96
N ASP A 439 18.93 17.71 -18.58
CA ASP A 439 19.91 18.68 -18.06
C ASP A 439 19.40 19.38 -16.79
N PHE A 440 18.80 18.60 -15.86
CA PHE A 440 18.38 19.17 -14.60
C PHE A 440 19.56 19.65 -13.77
N ARG A 441 19.47 20.91 -13.31
CA ARG A 441 20.55 21.60 -12.57
C ARG A 441 20.09 21.99 -11.17
N ASP A 442 21.02 21.93 -10.22
CA ASP A 442 20.86 22.52 -8.90
C ASP A 442 21.01 24.05 -8.94
N LYS A 443 20.91 24.72 -7.78
CA LYS A 443 21.01 26.20 -7.71
C LYS A 443 22.39 26.76 -8.11
N ASP A 444 23.45 25.94 -8.03
CA ASP A 444 24.81 26.34 -8.38
C ASP A 444 25.18 25.97 -9.83
N GLY A 445 24.23 25.43 -10.59
CA GLY A 445 24.40 25.03 -11.99
C GLY A 445 25.06 23.66 -12.18
N ALA A 446 25.30 22.90 -11.12
CA ALA A 446 25.79 21.52 -11.21
C ALA A 446 24.63 20.55 -11.54
N PRO A 447 24.91 19.34 -12.06
CA PRO A 447 23.87 18.33 -12.25
C PRO A 447 23.06 18.09 -10.97
N LEU A 448 21.73 18.05 -11.09
CA LEU A 448 20.84 17.85 -9.93
C LEU A 448 21.05 16.47 -9.31
N VAL A 449 21.12 15.41 -10.12
CA VAL A 449 21.43 14.05 -9.65
C VAL A 449 22.95 13.92 -9.45
N LYS A 450 23.38 13.59 -8.23
CA LYS A 450 24.79 13.56 -7.83
C LYS A 450 25.43 12.18 -7.90
N TRP A 451 24.65 11.15 -8.15
CA TRP A 451 25.10 9.75 -8.18
C TRP A 451 24.99 9.16 -9.58
N LYS A 452 25.69 8.05 -9.78
CA LYS A 452 25.75 7.32 -11.06
C LYS A 452 25.34 5.84 -10.94
N ASP A 453 25.16 5.36 -9.72
CA ASP A 453 24.85 3.97 -9.39
C ASP A 453 23.97 3.89 -8.13
N ALA A 454 23.52 2.69 -7.80
CA ALA A 454 22.61 2.44 -6.70
C ALA A 454 23.24 2.78 -5.34
N GLU A 455 24.49 2.37 -5.10
CA GLU A 455 25.16 2.67 -3.82
C GLU A 455 25.33 4.17 -3.61
N GLY A 456 25.63 4.93 -4.67
CA GLY A 456 25.70 6.39 -4.60
C GLY A 456 24.35 7.04 -4.27
N ALA A 457 23.25 6.52 -4.82
CA ALA A 457 21.90 6.97 -4.48
C ALA A 457 21.56 6.67 -3.01
N PHE A 458 21.85 5.47 -2.54
CA PHE A 458 21.67 5.04 -1.15
C PHE A 458 22.47 5.93 -0.17
N GLU A 459 23.76 6.16 -0.45
CA GLU A 459 24.63 7.00 0.37
C GLU A 459 24.15 8.45 0.45
N HIS A 460 23.56 8.97 -0.62
CA HIS A 460 22.96 10.31 -0.63
C HIS A 460 21.63 10.33 0.16
N PHE A 461 20.75 9.36 -0.04
CA PHE A 461 19.48 9.25 0.69
C PHE A 461 19.69 9.18 2.21
N LYS A 462 20.58 8.30 2.68
CA LYS A 462 20.79 8.07 4.12
C LYS A 462 21.25 9.32 4.87
N GLN A 463 21.96 10.26 4.22
CA GLN A 463 22.38 11.51 4.85
C GLN A 463 21.18 12.37 5.25
N LEU A 464 20.12 12.36 4.45
CA LEU A 464 18.88 13.09 4.75
C LEU A 464 18.11 12.47 5.93
N THR A 465 18.20 11.15 6.08
CA THR A 465 17.46 10.41 7.12
C THR A 465 18.05 10.56 8.52
N LYS A 466 19.28 11.04 8.66
CA LYS A 466 19.94 11.19 9.97
C LYS A 466 19.09 12.01 10.94
N GLY A 467 18.74 11.40 12.07
CA GLY A 467 17.89 12.00 13.10
C GLY A 467 16.41 12.09 12.74
N ARG A 468 15.96 11.39 11.67
CA ARG A 468 14.54 11.21 11.35
C ARG A 468 14.03 9.86 11.90
N PRO A 469 12.71 9.61 11.95
CA PRO A 469 12.17 8.32 12.36
C PRO A 469 12.81 7.13 11.63
N CYS A 470 12.93 7.21 10.31
CA CYS A 470 13.63 6.23 9.48
C CYS A 470 15.13 6.54 9.35
N ASP A 471 15.88 6.51 10.44
CA ASP A 471 17.32 6.83 10.43
C ASP A 471 18.15 5.67 9.86
N TYR A 472 18.69 5.87 8.66
CA TYR A 472 19.54 4.94 7.92
C TYR A 472 21.04 5.23 8.11
N SER A 473 21.41 6.25 8.90
CA SER A 473 22.78 6.78 8.90
C SER A 473 23.88 5.76 9.29
N GLY A 474 23.51 4.71 10.01
CA GLY A 474 24.40 3.59 10.36
C GLY A 474 24.44 2.43 9.35
N LEU A 475 23.59 2.45 8.32
CA LEU A 475 23.53 1.40 7.31
C LEU A 475 24.56 1.61 6.19
N THR A 476 25.07 0.53 5.65
CA THR A 476 25.92 0.50 4.45
C THR A 476 25.61 -0.75 3.64
N TYR A 477 25.89 -0.73 2.34
CA TYR A 477 25.79 -1.91 1.48
C TYR A 477 26.57 -3.10 2.06
N ALA A 478 27.78 -2.84 2.57
CA ALA A 478 28.61 -3.88 3.19
C ALA A 478 27.93 -4.53 4.40
N LYS A 479 27.32 -3.75 5.30
CA LYS A 479 26.57 -4.28 6.44
C LYS A 479 25.35 -5.09 6.01
N LEU A 480 24.57 -4.57 5.06
CA LEU A 480 23.38 -5.24 4.55
C LEU A 480 23.72 -6.55 3.82
N SER A 481 24.87 -6.60 3.10
CA SER A 481 25.34 -7.80 2.41
C SER A 481 25.87 -8.88 3.36
N ALA A 482 26.29 -8.51 4.57
CA ALA A 482 26.88 -9.45 5.53
C ALA A 482 25.82 -10.17 6.41
N GLY A 483 24.56 -9.74 6.39
CA GLY A 483 23.51 -10.22 7.29
C GLY A 483 22.18 -10.48 6.62
N SER A 484 21.17 -10.73 7.46
CA SER A 484 19.77 -11.00 7.06
C SER A 484 18.89 -9.75 7.00
N GLY A 485 19.49 -8.57 6.95
CA GLY A 485 18.82 -7.28 7.02
C GLY A 485 18.94 -6.61 8.39
N ILE A 486 18.69 -5.30 8.45
CA ILE A 486 18.81 -4.50 9.67
C ILE A 486 17.60 -3.56 9.76
N GLN A 487 16.91 -3.55 10.92
CA GLN A 487 15.77 -2.67 11.15
C GLN A 487 16.22 -1.22 11.40
N TRP A 488 15.61 -0.27 10.73
CA TRP A 488 15.79 1.12 11.13
C TRP A 488 14.95 1.48 12.39
N PRO A 489 15.32 2.50 13.18
CA PRO A 489 16.52 3.31 13.06
C PRO A 489 17.80 2.54 13.31
N CYS A 490 18.80 2.75 12.42
CA CYS A 490 20.15 2.22 12.57
C CYS A 490 21.14 3.40 12.51
N ASN A 491 21.78 3.71 13.64
CA ASN A 491 22.64 4.89 13.82
C ASN A 491 23.66 4.66 14.94
N GLU A 492 24.34 5.69 15.42
CA GLU A 492 25.34 5.58 16.50
C GLU A 492 24.75 5.03 17.82
N GLN A 493 23.47 5.35 18.11
CA GLN A 493 22.78 4.84 19.31
C GLN A 493 22.32 3.38 19.14
N TYR A 494 21.98 3.00 17.93
CA TYR A 494 21.48 1.66 17.58
C TYR A 494 22.28 1.10 16.39
N PRO A 495 23.55 0.71 16.61
CA PRO A 495 24.45 0.33 15.51
C PRO A 495 24.01 -0.95 14.77
N ASP A 496 23.26 -1.82 15.42
CA ASP A 496 22.71 -3.06 14.85
C ASP A 496 21.20 -2.95 14.54
N GLY A 497 20.69 -1.71 14.53
CA GLY A 497 19.26 -1.42 14.35
C GLY A 497 18.44 -1.51 15.65
N LYS A 498 17.14 -1.20 15.55
CA LYS A 498 16.22 -1.20 16.68
C LYS A 498 14.97 -2.03 16.37
N ALA A 499 14.83 -3.16 17.07
CA ALA A 499 13.72 -4.09 16.85
C ALA A 499 12.34 -3.49 17.18
N ARG A 500 12.23 -2.69 18.25
CA ARG A 500 10.95 -2.12 18.70
C ARG A 500 11.05 -0.62 18.87
N LEU A 501 10.08 0.10 18.30
CA LEU A 501 9.91 1.53 18.53
C LEU A 501 9.11 1.75 19.83
N TYR A 502 9.19 2.96 20.37
CA TYR A 502 8.35 3.44 21.48
C TYR A 502 8.48 2.65 22.80
N GLU A 503 9.59 1.96 23.05
CA GLU A 503 9.84 1.20 24.29
C GLU A 503 9.78 2.07 25.54
N ASN A 504 10.08 3.36 25.41
CA ASN A 504 10.00 4.37 26.46
C ASN A 504 8.66 5.11 26.52
N GLY A 505 7.67 4.72 25.71
CA GLY A 505 6.36 5.38 25.60
C GLY A 505 6.42 6.78 24.97
N GLN A 506 7.51 7.13 24.26
CA GLN A 506 7.63 8.38 23.52
C GLN A 506 7.40 8.14 22.04
N PHE A 507 6.45 8.88 21.46
CA PHE A 507 6.02 8.76 20.07
C PHE A 507 6.52 9.93 19.22
N ASN A 508 6.47 9.80 17.90
CA ASN A 508 6.98 10.80 16.94
C ASN A 508 5.99 11.96 16.68
N THR A 509 5.23 12.35 17.68
CA THR A 509 4.12 13.32 17.57
C THR A 509 4.50 14.77 17.81
N SER A 510 5.76 15.10 18.13
CA SER A 510 6.18 16.49 18.22
C SER A 510 6.21 17.16 16.84
N ALA A 511 5.84 18.43 16.77
CA ALA A 511 5.64 19.16 15.51
C ALA A 511 6.88 19.26 14.61
N ASP A 512 8.06 19.35 15.23
CA ASP A 512 9.36 19.38 14.57
C ASP A 512 9.86 18.00 14.10
N TYR A 513 9.10 16.94 14.39
CA TYR A 513 9.49 15.57 14.08
C TYR A 513 8.43 14.78 13.32
N CYS A 514 7.15 15.09 13.51
CA CYS A 514 6.05 14.36 12.87
C CYS A 514 6.02 14.54 11.36
N GLU A 515 5.57 13.50 10.69
CA GLU A 515 5.40 13.46 9.23
C GLU A 515 4.16 14.27 8.78
N ILE A 516 3.09 14.22 9.56
CA ILE A 516 1.87 14.99 9.34
C ILE A 516 1.32 15.57 10.65
N TYR A 517 0.49 16.61 10.54
CA TYR A 517 -0.24 17.15 11.70
C TYR A 517 -1.57 16.44 11.98
N GLY A 518 -2.01 15.54 11.09
CA GLY A 518 -3.21 14.73 11.25
C GLY A 518 -4.43 15.26 10.49
N HIS A 519 -5.50 14.46 10.53
CA HIS A 519 -6.76 14.72 9.84
C HIS A 519 -7.97 14.42 10.73
N ASP A 520 -9.10 15.02 10.42
CA ASP A 520 -10.41 14.56 10.86
C ASP A 520 -10.76 13.25 10.17
N LEU A 521 -11.10 12.20 10.91
CA LEU A 521 -11.29 10.86 10.37
C LEU A 521 -12.57 10.69 9.54
N ALA A 522 -13.56 11.55 9.72
CA ALA A 522 -14.83 11.46 8.99
C ALA A 522 -14.77 12.20 7.65
N THR A 523 -14.11 13.36 7.63
CA THR A 523 -14.09 14.25 6.47
C THR A 523 -12.78 14.19 5.67
N GLY A 524 -11.69 13.74 6.30
CA GLY A 524 -10.34 13.82 5.76
C GLY A 524 -9.79 15.26 5.72
N ALA A 525 -10.43 16.21 6.40
CA ALA A 525 -9.94 17.58 6.50
C ALA A 525 -8.63 17.63 7.31
N PRO A 526 -7.56 18.26 6.78
CA PRO A 526 -6.29 18.31 7.49
C PRO A 526 -6.37 19.26 8.69
N ILE A 527 -5.76 18.86 9.79
CA ILE A 527 -5.53 19.72 10.97
C ILE A 527 -4.51 20.79 10.58
N GLN A 528 -4.77 22.04 10.99
CA GLN A 528 -3.83 23.13 10.75
C GLN A 528 -2.64 23.05 11.73
N PRO A 529 -1.43 23.46 11.33
CA PRO A 529 -0.25 23.41 12.19
C PRO A 529 -0.44 24.09 13.55
N LEU A 530 -1.16 25.23 13.59
CA LEU A 530 -1.43 25.95 14.83
C LEU A 530 -2.32 25.14 15.79
N ASP A 531 -3.36 24.50 15.25
CA ASP A 531 -4.27 23.66 16.04
C ASP A 531 -3.55 22.42 16.55
N TYR A 532 -2.67 21.86 15.73
CA TYR A 532 -1.83 20.74 16.14
C TYR A 532 -0.92 21.10 17.30
N HIS A 533 -0.22 22.23 17.23
CA HIS A 533 0.65 22.71 18.30
C HIS A 533 -0.12 23.00 19.59
N ALA A 534 -1.32 23.56 19.49
CA ALA A 534 -2.17 23.83 20.64
C ALA A 534 -2.64 22.55 21.36
N SER A 535 -2.80 21.46 20.60
CA SER A 535 -3.18 20.13 21.11
C SER A 535 -1.99 19.22 21.38
N ASP A 536 -0.76 19.65 21.02
CA ASP A 536 0.44 18.82 21.07
C ASP A 536 0.89 18.54 22.50
N PRO A 537 0.76 17.30 22.97
CA PRO A 537 1.32 16.84 24.23
C PRO A 537 2.69 16.20 24.03
N ARG A 538 3.49 16.64 23.11
CA ARG A 538 4.86 16.21 22.74
C ARG A 538 5.20 14.77 23.15
N GLY A 539 5.30 13.89 22.16
CA GLY A 539 5.69 12.50 22.39
C GLY A 539 4.58 11.59 22.91
N LYS A 540 3.32 12.03 23.00
CA LYS A 540 2.19 11.15 23.31
C LYS A 540 1.52 10.63 22.02
N ALA A 541 1.06 9.37 22.06
CA ALA A 541 0.24 8.81 20.99
C ALA A 541 -1.14 9.47 20.95
N LYS A 542 -1.70 9.56 19.75
CA LYS A 542 -3.03 10.15 19.54
C LYS A 542 -4.07 9.04 19.38
N ILE A 543 -4.98 8.94 20.34
CA ILE A 543 -6.17 8.11 20.26
C ILE A 543 -7.24 8.91 19.54
N LYS A 544 -7.73 8.40 18.41
CA LYS A 544 -8.79 9.00 17.61
C LYS A 544 -9.92 8.01 17.41
N ALA A 545 -11.13 8.49 17.28
CA ALA A 545 -12.30 7.66 17.02
C ALA A 545 -13.19 8.26 15.96
N ALA A 546 -13.97 7.42 15.30
CA ALA A 546 -14.98 7.82 14.33
C ALA A 546 -16.24 6.95 14.48
N GLU A 547 -17.39 7.55 14.19
CA GLU A 547 -18.66 6.83 14.05
C GLU A 547 -18.68 6.04 12.74
N TYR A 548 -19.29 4.87 12.79
CA TYR A 548 -19.52 4.07 11.59
C TYR A 548 -20.56 4.74 10.68
N VAL A 549 -20.22 4.80 9.40
CA VAL A 549 -21.09 5.22 8.31
C VAL A 549 -21.14 4.07 7.29
N PRO A 550 -22.34 3.70 6.77
CA PRO A 550 -22.43 2.69 5.72
C PRO A 550 -21.61 3.05 4.47
N PRO A 551 -21.20 2.07 3.68
CA PRO A 551 -20.57 2.31 2.36
C PRO A 551 -21.49 3.15 1.46
N THR A 552 -20.88 3.89 0.51
CA THR A 552 -21.63 4.74 -0.45
C THR A 552 -22.50 3.93 -1.41
N GLU A 553 -22.16 2.68 -1.66
CA GLU A 553 -22.96 1.74 -2.45
C GLU A 553 -23.24 0.50 -1.59
N GLU A 554 -24.50 0.21 -1.38
CA GLU A 554 -24.99 -0.98 -0.70
C GLU A 554 -25.83 -1.82 -1.66
N PRO A 555 -26.04 -3.13 -1.41
CA PRO A 555 -26.96 -3.95 -2.17
C PRO A 555 -28.39 -3.36 -2.20
N ASP A 556 -29.05 -3.51 -3.34
CA ASP A 556 -30.43 -3.13 -3.56
C ASP A 556 -31.18 -4.23 -4.34
N ASP A 557 -32.40 -3.96 -4.74
CA ASP A 557 -33.27 -4.95 -5.43
C ASP A 557 -32.69 -5.37 -6.80
N ASP A 558 -31.97 -4.48 -7.49
CA ASP A 558 -31.36 -4.77 -8.81
C ASP A 558 -29.98 -5.47 -8.67
N TYR A 559 -29.24 -5.18 -7.60
CA TYR A 559 -27.91 -5.70 -7.30
C TYR A 559 -27.83 -6.18 -5.85
N PRO A 560 -28.41 -7.36 -5.54
CA PRO A 560 -28.67 -7.76 -4.15
C PRO A 560 -27.45 -8.33 -3.41
N LEU A 561 -26.29 -8.44 -4.06
CA LEU A 561 -25.10 -9.11 -3.51
C LEU A 561 -23.97 -8.15 -3.24
N TRP A 562 -23.21 -8.43 -2.19
CA TRP A 562 -21.92 -7.80 -1.90
C TRP A 562 -20.81 -8.47 -2.71
N LEU A 563 -19.91 -7.68 -3.31
CA LEU A 563 -18.70 -8.18 -3.95
C LEU A 563 -17.48 -7.94 -3.05
N THR A 564 -16.69 -9.00 -2.84
CA THR A 564 -15.33 -8.89 -2.32
C THR A 564 -14.35 -9.49 -3.31
N THR A 565 -13.16 -8.91 -3.39
CA THR A 565 -12.05 -9.42 -4.20
C THR A 565 -10.90 -9.85 -3.29
N GLY A 566 -9.97 -10.62 -3.82
CA GLY A 566 -8.83 -11.06 -3.04
C GLY A 566 -7.80 -11.84 -3.84
N ARG A 567 -6.80 -12.33 -3.14
CA ARG A 567 -5.64 -13.02 -3.69
C ARG A 567 -5.82 -14.54 -3.71
N LEU A 568 -5.16 -15.17 -4.68
CA LEU A 568 -4.83 -16.59 -4.68
C LEU A 568 -3.33 -16.76 -4.37
N VAL A 569 -2.95 -17.83 -3.70
CA VAL A 569 -1.56 -18.08 -3.29
C VAL A 569 -0.61 -18.25 -4.48
N TYR A 570 -1.10 -18.79 -5.59
CA TYR A 570 -0.30 -19.09 -6.79
C TYR A 570 -0.08 -17.89 -7.72
N GLN A 571 -0.86 -16.81 -7.55
CA GLN A 571 -0.81 -15.67 -8.47
C GLN A 571 -0.40 -14.38 -7.76
N TRP A 572 0.35 -13.52 -8.48
CA TRP A 572 0.82 -12.24 -7.99
C TRP A 572 0.22 -11.10 -8.83
N HIS A 573 -0.53 -10.20 -8.16
CA HIS A 573 -1.22 -9.05 -8.80
C HIS A 573 -1.93 -9.44 -10.10
N THR A 574 -1.63 -8.78 -11.24
CA THR A 574 -2.24 -9.05 -12.54
C THR A 574 -1.61 -10.22 -13.31
N ARG A 575 -0.94 -11.14 -12.63
CA ARG A 575 -0.30 -12.35 -13.20
C ARG A 575 0.81 -12.08 -14.22
N THR A 576 1.23 -10.84 -14.44
CA THR A 576 2.26 -10.50 -15.44
C THR A 576 3.51 -11.40 -15.36
N LYS A 577 3.93 -11.77 -14.15
CA LYS A 577 5.05 -12.71 -13.94
C LYS A 577 4.59 -14.13 -13.65
N THR A 578 3.66 -14.32 -12.73
CA THR A 578 3.26 -15.67 -12.26
C THR A 578 2.48 -16.45 -13.32
N GLY A 579 1.71 -15.79 -14.17
CA GLY A 579 1.04 -16.44 -15.30
C GLY A 579 2.02 -16.98 -16.38
N ARG A 580 3.29 -16.52 -16.37
CA ARG A 580 4.37 -17.00 -17.23
C ARG A 580 5.24 -18.07 -16.57
N VAL A 581 4.86 -18.54 -15.40
CA VAL A 581 5.47 -19.67 -14.71
C VAL A 581 4.50 -20.84 -14.77
N GLU A 582 4.75 -21.82 -15.63
CA GLU A 582 3.86 -22.93 -15.95
C GLU A 582 3.25 -23.57 -14.68
N ALA A 583 4.07 -23.97 -13.71
CA ALA A 583 3.58 -24.62 -12.49
C ALA A 583 2.64 -23.73 -11.65
N LEU A 584 2.82 -22.40 -11.64
CA LEU A 584 1.93 -21.47 -10.93
C LEU A 584 0.66 -21.22 -11.73
N ASN A 585 0.79 -21.13 -13.05
CA ASN A 585 -0.35 -20.93 -13.94
C ASN A 585 -1.27 -22.16 -13.95
N ASP A 586 -0.71 -23.36 -14.01
CA ASP A 586 -1.48 -24.62 -13.98
C ASP A 586 -2.22 -24.80 -12.65
N ALA A 587 -1.63 -24.35 -11.54
CA ALA A 587 -2.27 -24.41 -10.22
C ALA A 587 -3.46 -23.43 -10.08
N ALA A 588 -3.49 -22.35 -10.86
CA ALA A 588 -4.57 -21.35 -10.88
C ALA A 588 -4.69 -20.70 -12.27
N PRO A 589 -5.16 -21.46 -13.29
CA PRO A 589 -5.14 -20.99 -14.66
C PRO A 589 -6.21 -19.95 -14.98
N GLN A 590 -7.34 -19.98 -14.26
CA GLN A 590 -8.49 -19.11 -14.51
C GLN A 590 -9.11 -18.58 -13.21
N LEU A 591 -9.85 -17.50 -13.33
CA LEU A 591 -10.67 -17.01 -12.23
C LEU A 591 -11.76 -18.01 -11.87
N PHE A 592 -12.37 -17.79 -10.70
CA PHE A 592 -13.62 -18.44 -10.30
C PHE A 592 -14.49 -17.42 -9.55
N ILE A 593 -15.78 -17.71 -9.48
CA ILE A 593 -16.74 -16.93 -8.74
C ILE A 593 -17.20 -17.74 -7.54
N GLN A 594 -16.76 -17.36 -6.33
CA GLN A 594 -17.16 -18.07 -5.10
C GLN A 594 -18.50 -17.53 -4.62
N LEU A 595 -19.43 -18.44 -4.37
CA LEU A 595 -20.80 -18.17 -3.91
C LEU A 595 -21.07 -18.93 -2.61
N ALA A 596 -21.88 -18.36 -1.74
CA ALA A 596 -22.46 -19.08 -0.61
C ALA A 596 -23.46 -20.14 -1.11
N ALA A 597 -23.59 -21.26 -0.38
CA ALA A 597 -24.40 -22.39 -0.81
C ALA A 597 -25.91 -22.05 -0.97
N ASP A 598 -26.43 -21.13 -0.16
CA ASP A 598 -27.82 -20.66 -0.23
C ASP A 598 -28.08 -19.84 -1.49
N ILE A 599 -27.14 -18.95 -1.90
CA ILE A 599 -27.22 -18.17 -3.14
C ILE A 599 -27.17 -19.13 -4.35
N ALA A 600 -26.23 -20.10 -4.33
CA ALA A 600 -26.14 -21.10 -5.40
C ALA A 600 -27.44 -21.89 -5.54
N ALA A 601 -28.04 -22.35 -4.45
CA ALA A 601 -29.32 -23.07 -4.44
C ALA A 601 -30.49 -22.21 -4.93
N GLN A 602 -30.54 -20.93 -4.53
CA GLN A 602 -31.60 -19.98 -4.96
C GLN A 602 -31.60 -19.78 -6.48
N HIS A 603 -30.44 -19.79 -7.11
CA HIS A 603 -30.28 -19.59 -8.56
C HIS A 603 -30.12 -20.91 -9.35
N GLY A 604 -30.19 -22.06 -8.70
CA GLY A 604 -30.01 -23.39 -9.34
C GLY A 604 -28.60 -23.62 -9.88
N ILE A 605 -27.60 -22.97 -9.29
CA ILE A 605 -26.18 -23.06 -9.69
C ILE A 605 -25.54 -24.25 -9.00
N VAL A 606 -24.78 -25.05 -9.77
CA VAL A 606 -23.93 -26.13 -9.24
C VAL A 606 -22.45 -25.80 -9.41
N GLU A 607 -21.60 -26.54 -8.67
CA GLU A 607 -20.14 -26.38 -8.72
C GLU A 607 -19.63 -26.50 -10.16
N GLY A 608 -18.88 -25.51 -10.64
CA GLY A 608 -18.28 -25.47 -11.97
C GLY A 608 -19.15 -24.87 -13.07
N ASP A 609 -20.42 -24.57 -12.83
CA ASP A 609 -21.25 -23.83 -13.80
C ASP A 609 -20.61 -22.49 -14.16
N ILE A 610 -20.66 -22.12 -15.44
CA ILE A 610 -20.25 -20.77 -15.86
C ILE A 610 -21.36 -19.80 -15.44
N VAL A 611 -21.01 -18.87 -14.56
CA VAL A 611 -21.90 -17.83 -14.06
C VAL A 611 -21.40 -16.45 -14.44
N GLU A 612 -22.34 -15.51 -14.55
CA GLU A 612 -22.04 -14.10 -14.77
C GLU A 612 -22.39 -13.29 -13.53
N VAL A 613 -21.44 -12.43 -13.12
CA VAL A 613 -21.66 -11.42 -12.09
C VAL A 613 -21.69 -10.05 -12.76
N GLN A 614 -22.74 -9.30 -12.50
CA GLN A 614 -22.96 -7.97 -13.06
C GLN A 614 -22.99 -6.91 -11.96
N SER A 615 -22.44 -5.74 -12.26
CA SER A 615 -22.61 -4.50 -11.49
C SER A 615 -23.09 -3.38 -12.42
N ARG A 616 -23.32 -2.18 -11.89
CA ARG A 616 -23.65 -0.99 -12.71
C ARG A 616 -22.55 -0.59 -13.70
N ARG A 617 -21.33 -1.16 -13.58
CA ARG A 617 -20.12 -0.78 -14.32
C ARG A 617 -19.70 -1.80 -15.37
N GLY A 618 -20.04 -3.05 -15.17
CA GLY A 618 -19.65 -4.11 -16.10
C GLY A 618 -20.05 -5.50 -15.63
N THR A 619 -19.48 -6.50 -16.30
CA THR A 619 -19.75 -7.92 -16.05
C THR A 619 -18.45 -8.72 -15.96
N VAL A 620 -18.48 -9.81 -15.21
CA VAL A 620 -17.41 -10.82 -15.13
C VAL A 620 -18.02 -12.20 -15.20
N GLN A 621 -17.44 -13.09 -16.00
CA GLN A 621 -17.86 -14.48 -16.17
C GLN A 621 -16.80 -15.45 -15.67
N GLY A 622 -17.22 -16.56 -15.09
CA GLY A 622 -16.30 -17.62 -14.66
C GLY A 622 -17.01 -18.79 -14.00
N PRO A 623 -16.29 -19.89 -13.75
CA PRO A 623 -16.86 -21.05 -13.09
C PRO A 623 -17.25 -20.75 -11.64
N ALA A 624 -18.42 -21.20 -11.25
CA ALA A 624 -18.90 -21.13 -9.88
C ALA A 624 -18.09 -22.04 -8.97
N ARG A 625 -17.75 -21.53 -7.78
CA ARG A 625 -17.21 -22.31 -6.67
C ARG A 625 -18.12 -22.11 -5.45
N ILE A 626 -18.76 -23.20 -5.00
CA ILE A 626 -19.63 -23.16 -3.84
C ILE A 626 -18.78 -23.37 -2.58
N GLY A 627 -18.83 -22.43 -1.62
CA GLY A 627 -17.98 -22.52 -0.44
C GLY A 627 -18.31 -21.54 0.66
N ASP A 628 -17.53 -21.62 1.74
CA ASP A 628 -17.71 -20.89 2.98
C ASP A 628 -17.40 -19.39 2.80
N ILE A 629 -18.42 -18.63 2.48
CA ILE A 629 -18.41 -17.17 2.46
C ILE A 629 -19.70 -16.68 3.14
N THR A 630 -19.66 -15.49 3.75
CA THR A 630 -20.84 -14.86 4.37
C THR A 630 -22.01 -14.82 3.38
N ILE A 631 -23.22 -15.13 3.84
CA ILE A 631 -24.47 -15.12 3.06
C ILE A 631 -24.67 -13.75 2.40
N GLY A 632 -25.12 -13.75 1.15
CA GLY A 632 -25.29 -12.52 0.36
C GLY A 632 -24.01 -11.93 -0.21
N HIS A 633 -22.89 -12.68 -0.17
CA HIS A 633 -21.60 -12.23 -0.67
C HIS A 633 -21.08 -13.08 -1.82
N VAL A 634 -20.35 -12.44 -2.74
CA VAL A 634 -19.60 -13.06 -3.85
C VAL A 634 -18.14 -12.69 -3.72
N PHE A 635 -17.24 -13.64 -4.03
CA PHE A 635 -15.82 -13.39 -4.12
C PHE A 635 -15.28 -13.70 -5.52
N ILE A 636 -14.44 -12.81 -6.06
CA ILE A 636 -13.77 -12.96 -7.35
C ILE A 636 -12.27 -12.67 -7.16
N PRO A 637 -11.35 -13.57 -7.56
CA PRO A 637 -9.91 -13.27 -7.54
C PRO A 637 -9.57 -12.13 -8.51
N PHE A 638 -8.82 -11.13 -8.07
CA PHE A 638 -8.49 -9.92 -8.87
C PHE A 638 -7.35 -10.12 -9.87
N HIS A 639 -6.75 -11.31 -9.98
CA HIS A 639 -5.51 -11.52 -10.73
C HIS A 639 -5.66 -11.50 -12.24
N TYR A 640 -6.85 -11.77 -12.77
CA TYR A 640 -7.05 -12.11 -14.16
C TYR A 640 -7.32 -10.87 -15.00
N GLY A 641 -6.35 -10.51 -15.85
CA GLY A 641 -6.44 -9.53 -16.92
C GLY A 641 -6.62 -10.19 -18.29
N TYR A 642 -6.10 -9.57 -19.35
CA TYR A 642 -6.38 -9.94 -20.74
C TYR A 642 -5.12 -10.21 -21.58
N TRP A 643 -3.92 -10.08 -21.01
CA TRP A 643 -2.66 -10.24 -21.75
C TRP A 643 -2.46 -11.65 -22.36
N ASP A 644 -3.12 -12.66 -21.80
CA ASP A 644 -3.09 -14.06 -22.22
C ASP A 644 -4.45 -14.54 -22.77
N GLU A 645 -5.33 -13.62 -23.16
CA GLU A 645 -6.68 -13.90 -23.63
C GLU A 645 -6.82 -13.52 -25.12
N GLU A 646 -7.27 -14.47 -25.93
CA GLU A 646 -7.48 -14.26 -27.36
C GLU A 646 -8.88 -13.72 -27.66
N ASP A 647 -9.86 -13.98 -26.78
CA ASP A 647 -11.22 -13.47 -26.94
C ASP A 647 -11.29 -11.99 -26.55
N ALA A 648 -11.49 -11.13 -27.53
CA ALA A 648 -11.66 -9.68 -27.34
C ALA A 648 -12.93 -9.32 -26.54
N HIS A 649 -13.86 -10.25 -26.35
CA HIS A 649 -15.09 -10.11 -25.57
C HIS A 649 -15.05 -10.80 -24.22
N ALA A 650 -13.90 -11.30 -23.79
CA ALA A 650 -13.75 -11.91 -22.48
C ALA A 650 -14.07 -10.92 -21.36
N HIS A 651 -14.78 -11.37 -20.33
CA HIS A 651 -15.19 -10.61 -19.16
C HIS A 651 -14.56 -11.22 -17.90
N ARG A 652 -13.28 -10.95 -17.64
CA ARG A 652 -12.54 -11.67 -16.58
C ARG A 652 -11.91 -10.78 -15.49
N ALA A 653 -11.69 -9.50 -15.72
CA ALA A 653 -11.04 -8.66 -14.70
C ALA A 653 -12.05 -8.23 -13.63
N ALA A 654 -11.83 -8.62 -12.38
CA ALA A 654 -12.73 -8.28 -11.27
C ALA A 654 -13.00 -6.77 -11.16
N ASN A 655 -12.04 -5.93 -11.56
CA ASN A 655 -12.16 -4.47 -11.52
C ASN A 655 -13.05 -3.86 -12.62
N GLU A 656 -13.60 -4.66 -13.53
CA GLU A 656 -14.74 -4.22 -14.36
C GLU A 656 -15.97 -3.90 -13.51
N LEU A 657 -16.09 -4.56 -12.34
CA LEU A 657 -17.25 -4.43 -11.45
C LEU A 657 -17.08 -3.35 -10.39
N THR A 658 -15.84 -2.92 -10.07
CA THR A 658 -15.54 -2.12 -8.90
C THR A 658 -15.75 -0.63 -9.10
N LEU A 659 -16.00 0.07 -7.98
CA LEU A 659 -16.30 1.51 -7.92
C LEU A 659 -15.05 2.31 -7.52
N THR A 660 -14.86 3.47 -8.14
CA THR A 660 -13.89 4.48 -7.68
C THR A 660 -14.48 5.24 -6.50
N SER A 661 -14.24 4.75 -5.31
CA SER A 661 -14.54 5.41 -4.04
C SER A 661 -13.35 5.21 -3.11
N TRP A 662 -13.11 6.10 -2.17
CA TRP A 662 -11.92 6.06 -1.33
C TRP A 662 -12.16 6.49 0.10
N ASP A 663 -11.28 6.04 1.00
CA ASP A 663 -11.19 6.49 2.39
C ASP A 663 -10.93 8.01 2.47
N ALA A 664 -11.60 8.68 3.39
CA ALA A 664 -11.56 10.14 3.50
C ALA A 664 -10.16 10.68 3.83
N VAL A 665 -9.33 9.92 4.52
CA VAL A 665 -7.98 10.32 4.98
C VAL A 665 -6.92 9.81 4.03
N SER A 666 -6.77 8.50 3.89
CA SER A 666 -5.70 7.87 3.09
C SER A 666 -5.89 8.03 1.59
N LYS A 667 -7.10 8.36 1.12
CA LYS A 667 -7.47 8.36 -0.30
C LYS A 667 -7.27 7.00 -0.98
N GLN A 668 -7.18 5.94 -0.21
CA GLN A 668 -7.14 4.57 -0.70
C GLN A 668 -8.54 4.15 -1.16
N PRO A 669 -8.72 3.71 -2.42
CA PRO A 669 -9.97 3.21 -2.93
C PRO A 669 -10.29 1.79 -2.44
#